data_f6fc268acab099b156d56e6b718636ad
#
_entry.id   f6fc268acab099b156d56e6b718636ad
#
_cell.length_a   1.000
_cell.length_b   1.000
_cell.length_c   1.000
_cell.angle_alpha   90.00
_cell.angle_beta   90.00
_cell.angle_gamma   90.00
#
_symmetry.space_group_name_H-M   'P 1'
#
loop_
_entity.id
_entity.type
_entity.pdbx_description
1 polymer ?
#
loop_
_entity_poly.entity_id
_entity_poly.type
_entity_poly.pdbx_seq_one_letter_code
_entity_poly.pdbx_strand_id
1 'polypeptide(L)'
;SWASFATGKNPGKTTIFDFLKRDPKTYMPDFAMNSVSQQQVLWGKWTSVIIAPSIGVILFLIIFFSLYFSQCTRMTLLVSSIGGTVAVCGGLLFLIDRYLPQERPVVINNRQGKTIWELSAEHGIKTRVIRFPNTFPPDHIEDGEILSGLGVPDIRGTMGTFSYYTTEHTAQSENTEMGGKVIQVTWTRNKIETIIYGPRNKLFKRPPSEINLPLRLEIIHNEANHAEVTPPLPSLRKGGINGEETKGLANPSSSQGVEKGGISSSDLVSVSKSLSLTLHVETKKESQAIFPTSQEEVKNGLKSITSPPSQGRGGGVEDATVHPHPNPPPSMGRESDTLSEHILPAPGGRGIRGGGAEPVPGNNEDIRLLKIETSGQTQVLKEGEWSDWLVLKFTFNPFVKMYGIARFHVISIEPLKLYLSPINFHPERPPLPISYPEHYAADIAKKIGLYKTLGWAIDTWALNEERINEEIFLDDTNFTINKEIEMLKEFLGKQDARLYIQLFEFTDRIQHMFWRFREEDHPAYDREKAEKYKDVIFESYKKMDEIVGMVMEKLDDKTVLFVCSDHGFNSFKKAVNYNTWLVKNKYMTLTNEGDTKEKTLEDLFGRGQFWPNVDWDNTKAYALGLGDIYINLQGREAYGAVRPGKQYEKLRDEIKEKLEAWVDAENGQKPVRRVYKREEVYKGFDPNHVPDLIIANNNGYRVSWQTSLGGIPKDLLEDNKKNWSADHCSLDPEITKGIFLSNMKFDVAEANIMDIFPTILQLLNIPVPDDIDGKVLK
;
A
#
# COMPACT_ATOMS: atom_id res chain seq x y z
N SER A 1 -5.19 -13.16 2.24
CA SER A 1 -6.13 -13.02 3.38
C SER A 1 -7.10 -11.86 3.17
N TRP A 2 -6.67 -10.60 2.97
CA TRP A 2 -7.58 -9.44 2.86
C TRP A 2 -8.53 -9.49 1.67
N ALA A 3 -8.14 -10.02 0.51
CA ALA A 3 -9.07 -10.24 -0.60
C ALA A 3 -10.18 -11.24 -0.23
N SER A 4 -9.84 -12.26 0.56
CA SER A 4 -10.79 -13.24 1.09
C SER A 4 -11.73 -12.65 2.15
N PHE A 5 -11.23 -11.77 3.01
CA PHE A 5 -12.06 -10.96 3.91
C PHE A 5 -13.10 -10.16 3.12
N ALA A 6 -12.63 -9.44 2.10
CA ALA A 6 -13.48 -8.53 1.33
C ALA A 6 -14.57 -9.22 0.52
N THR A 7 -14.39 -10.49 0.15
CA THR A 7 -15.26 -11.20 -0.81
C THR A 7 -15.89 -12.49 -0.29
N GLY A 8 -15.46 -12.98 0.88
CA GLY A 8 -15.87 -14.29 1.41
C GLY A 8 -15.39 -15.49 0.59
N LYS A 9 -14.43 -15.29 -0.33
CA LYS A 9 -13.99 -16.28 -1.29
C LYS A 9 -12.57 -16.75 -1.02
N ASN A 10 -12.31 -18.01 -1.36
CA ASN A 10 -10.98 -18.58 -1.35
C ASN A 10 -10.03 -17.84 -2.31
N PRO A 11 -8.72 -17.72 -2.00
CA PRO A 11 -7.74 -17.05 -2.86
C PRO A 11 -7.72 -17.53 -4.32
N GLY A 12 -8.02 -18.79 -4.57
CA GLY A 12 -8.15 -19.33 -5.93
C GLY A 12 -9.25 -18.64 -6.75
N LYS A 13 -10.35 -18.23 -6.11
CA LYS A 13 -11.44 -17.48 -6.75
C LYS A 13 -11.19 -15.97 -6.80
N THR A 14 -10.46 -15.42 -5.84
CA THR A 14 -10.13 -13.98 -5.81
C THR A 14 -8.98 -13.62 -6.72
N THR A 15 -8.20 -14.59 -7.16
CA THR A 15 -6.95 -14.47 -7.95
C THR A 15 -5.79 -13.78 -7.22
N ILE A 16 -5.96 -13.45 -5.94
CA ILE A 16 -4.91 -12.86 -5.10
C ILE A 16 -4.44 -13.93 -4.08
N PHE A 17 -3.41 -14.65 -4.41
CA PHE A 17 -2.84 -15.73 -3.59
C PHE A 17 -1.44 -15.38 -3.04
N ASP A 18 -0.73 -14.44 -3.66
CA ASP A 18 0.56 -13.89 -3.22
C ASP A 18 0.62 -12.39 -3.56
N PHE A 19 1.67 -11.68 -3.15
CA PHE A 19 2.02 -10.33 -3.62
C PHE A 19 2.46 -10.34 -5.08
N LEU A 20 3.08 -11.42 -5.52
CA LEU A 20 3.58 -11.63 -6.87
C LEU A 20 2.77 -12.70 -7.59
N LYS A 21 2.58 -12.50 -8.87
CA LYS A 21 2.12 -13.49 -9.83
C LYS A 21 3.14 -13.59 -10.96
N ARG A 22 3.17 -14.70 -11.66
CA ARG A 22 4.02 -14.85 -12.84
C ARG A 22 3.20 -14.83 -14.14
N ASP A 23 3.84 -14.41 -15.22
CA ASP A 23 3.37 -14.70 -16.57
C ASP A 23 3.98 -16.04 -17.06
N PRO A 24 3.18 -17.06 -17.33
CA PRO A 24 3.69 -18.37 -17.73
C PRO A 24 4.40 -18.36 -19.10
N LYS A 25 4.18 -17.34 -19.93
CA LYS A 25 4.81 -17.23 -21.25
C LYS A 25 6.18 -16.56 -21.22
N THR A 26 6.38 -15.67 -20.27
CA THR A 26 7.63 -14.90 -20.15
C THR A 26 8.41 -15.24 -18.90
N TYR A 27 7.83 -15.99 -17.96
CA TYR A 27 8.33 -16.25 -16.59
C TYR A 27 8.58 -14.99 -15.76
N MET A 28 8.14 -13.83 -16.27
CA MET A 28 8.32 -12.56 -15.57
C MET A 28 7.36 -12.46 -14.39
N PRO A 29 7.83 -11.96 -13.26
CA PRO A 29 6.96 -11.58 -12.17
C PRO A 29 6.17 -10.32 -12.49
N ASP A 30 4.99 -10.21 -11.90
CA ASP A 30 4.14 -9.02 -11.90
C ASP A 30 3.45 -8.91 -10.54
N PHE A 31 2.95 -7.73 -10.21
CA PHE A 31 2.15 -7.56 -9.00
C PHE A 31 0.82 -8.30 -9.09
N ALA A 32 0.48 -9.03 -8.03
CA ALA A 32 -0.79 -9.75 -7.97
C ALA A 32 -1.98 -8.81 -7.72
N MET A 33 -1.83 -7.79 -6.86
CA MET A 33 -2.94 -6.93 -6.42
C MET A 33 -3.50 -6.04 -7.52
N ASN A 34 -2.64 -5.46 -8.35
CA ASN A 34 -3.06 -4.58 -9.44
C ASN A 34 -2.13 -4.74 -10.66
N SER A 35 -2.63 -4.36 -11.81
CA SER A 35 -1.86 -4.33 -13.05
C SER A 35 -2.03 -2.97 -13.72
N VAL A 36 -0.99 -2.55 -14.47
CA VAL A 36 -1.00 -1.29 -15.20
C VAL A 36 -1.19 -1.57 -16.68
N SER A 37 -2.30 -1.12 -17.25
CA SER A 37 -2.55 -1.15 -18.68
C SER A 37 -2.39 0.25 -19.28
N GLN A 38 -2.17 0.31 -20.60
CA GLN A 38 -2.12 1.57 -21.33
C GLN A 38 -3.46 1.81 -22.01
N GLN A 39 -4.13 2.91 -21.67
CA GLN A 39 -5.36 3.34 -22.31
C GLN A 39 -5.06 4.48 -23.28
N GLN A 40 -5.59 4.37 -24.51
CA GLN A 40 -5.46 5.44 -25.49
C GLN A 40 -6.22 6.69 -25.03
N VAL A 41 -5.57 7.84 -25.14
CA VAL A 41 -6.18 9.15 -24.88
C VAL A 41 -6.79 9.66 -26.18
N LEU A 42 -8.08 10.00 -26.18
CA LEU A 42 -8.83 10.36 -27.40
C LEU A 42 -8.70 9.24 -28.45
N TRP A 43 -8.07 9.52 -29.60
CA TRP A 43 -7.81 8.57 -30.68
C TRP A 43 -6.36 8.06 -30.68
N GLY A 44 -5.63 8.19 -29.56
CA GLY A 44 -4.24 7.74 -29.42
C GLY A 44 -3.33 8.41 -30.45
N LYS A 45 -2.55 7.60 -31.19
CA LYS A 45 -1.65 8.09 -32.26
C LYS A 45 -2.34 8.84 -33.40
N TRP A 46 -3.65 8.68 -33.56
CA TRP A 46 -4.44 9.36 -34.58
C TRP A 46 -4.95 10.72 -34.12
N THR A 47 -4.80 11.10 -32.86
CA THR A 47 -5.31 12.36 -32.29
C THR A 47 -4.82 13.58 -33.06
N SER A 48 -3.53 13.66 -33.35
CA SER A 48 -2.96 14.77 -34.12
C SER A 48 -3.46 14.80 -35.56
N VAL A 49 -3.57 13.60 -36.19
CA VAL A 49 -3.99 13.46 -37.60
C VAL A 49 -5.49 13.75 -37.77
N ILE A 50 -6.30 13.64 -36.73
CA ILE A 50 -7.74 13.98 -36.78
C ILE A 50 -7.97 15.43 -36.38
N ILE A 51 -7.45 15.88 -35.26
CA ILE A 51 -7.73 17.22 -34.71
C ILE A 51 -7.12 18.32 -35.59
N ALA A 52 -5.86 18.17 -35.98
CA ALA A 52 -5.20 19.27 -36.72
C ALA A 52 -5.84 19.55 -38.08
N PRO A 53 -6.16 18.55 -38.92
CA PRO A 53 -6.90 18.80 -40.17
C PRO A 53 -8.31 19.30 -39.95
N SER A 54 -9.02 18.80 -38.91
CA SER A 54 -10.40 19.29 -38.63
C SER A 54 -10.41 20.78 -38.27
N ILE A 55 -9.49 21.22 -37.41
CA ILE A 55 -9.31 22.64 -37.10
C ILE A 55 -8.84 23.39 -38.34
N GLY A 56 -7.97 22.79 -39.15
CA GLY A 56 -7.50 23.38 -40.41
C GLY A 56 -8.62 23.65 -41.39
N VAL A 57 -9.56 22.72 -41.57
CA VAL A 57 -10.73 22.94 -42.45
C VAL A 57 -11.60 24.09 -41.95
N ILE A 58 -11.85 24.15 -40.63
CA ILE A 58 -12.61 25.25 -40.04
C ILE A 58 -11.89 26.58 -40.26
N LEU A 59 -10.60 26.64 -40.06
CA LEU A 59 -9.80 27.84 -40.25
C LEU A 59 -9.73 28.24 -41.71
N PHE A 60 -9.60 27.27 -42.62
CA PHE A 60 -9.66 27.53 -44.05
C PHE A 60 -10.97 28.23 -44.43
N LEU A 61 -12.10 27.72 -43.95
CA LEU A 61 -13.41 28.31 -44.21
C LEU A 61 -13.51 29.74 -43.63
N ILE A 62 -13.01 29.94 -42.39
CA ILE A 62 -13.03 31.27 -41.77
C ILE A 62 -12.19 32.26 -42.59
N ILE A 63 -10.94 31.90 -42.92
CA ILE A 63 -10.06 32.79 -43.72
C ILE A 63 -10.64 33.01 -45.10
N PHE A 64 -11.15 31.98 -45.77
CA PHE A 64 -11.73 32.03 -47.07
C PHE A 64 -12.93 32.98 -47.10
N PHE A 65 -13.90 32.85 -46.22
CA PHE A 65 -15.07 33.72 -46.16
C PHE A 65 -14.69 35.13 -45.73
N SER A 66 -13.76 35.33 -44.82
CA SER A 66 -13.28 36.65 -44.40
C SER A 66 -12.65 37.40 -45.57
N LEU A 67 -11.78 36.74 -46.34
CA LEU A 67 -11.14 37.35 -47.51
C LEU A 67 -12.12 37.50 -48.68
N TYR A 68 -13.09 36.59 -48.83
CA TYR A 68 -14.16 36.69 -49.83
C TYR A 68 -15.01 37.95 -49.64
N PHE A 69 -15.42 38.22 -48.41
CA PHE A 69 -16.19 39.46 -48.10
C PHE A 69 -15.33 40.73 -48.18
N SER A 70 -14.00 40.60 -48.10
CA SER A 70 -13.07 41.74 -48.27
C SER A 70 -12.75 42.08 -49.73
N GLN A 71 -13.44 41.45 -50.71
CA GLN A 71 -13.27 41.69 -52.19
C GLN A 71 -11.80 41.42 -52.64
N CYS A 72 -11.05 40.50 -52.00
CA CYS A 72 -9.73 40.13 -52.47
C CYS A 72 -9.74 39.41 -53.82
N THR A 73 -8.64 39.51 -54.59
CA THR A 73 -8.52 38.76 -55.86
C THR A 73 -8.59 37.23 -55.55
N ARG A 74 -9.19 36.48 -56.50
CA ARG A 74 -9.37 35.02 -56.34
C ARG A 74 -8.07 34.27 -56.03
N MET A 75 -6.96 34.73 -56.62
CA MET A 75 -5.65 34.12 -56.43
C MET A 75 -5.11 34.39 -55.02
N THR A 76 -5.19 35.61 -54.51
CA THR A 76 -4.81 35.99 -53.15
C THR A 76 -5.65 35.25 -52.11
N LEU A 77 -6.97 35.16 -52.36
CA LEU A 77 -7.91 34.46 -51.50
C LEU A 77 -7.53 32.98 -51.36
N LEU A 78 -7.24 32.29 -52.45
CA LEU A 78 -6.90 30.85 -52.42
C LEU A 78 -5.53 30.60 -51.79
N VAL A 79 -4.49 31.34 -52.21
CA VAL A 79 -3.12 31.17 -51.74
C VAL A 79 -3.02 31.48 -50.23
N SER A 80 -3.64 32.57 -49.75
CA SER A 80 -3.61 32.93 -48.34
C SER A 80 -4.39 31.95 -47.46
N SER A 81 -5.54 31.45 -47.93
CA SER A 81 -6.35 30.48 -47.20
C SER A 81 -5.63 29.13 -47.08
N ILE A 82 -5.04 28.64 -48.17
CA ILE A 82 -4.27 27.39 -48.16
C ILE A 82 -2.99 27.56 -47.34
N GLY A 83 -2.20 28.60 -47.55
CA GLY A 83 -0.95 28.84 -46.83
C GLY A 83 -1.14 28.97 -45.32
N GLY A 84 -2.13 29.77 -44.90
CA GLY A 84 -2.49 29.92 -43.50
C GLY A 84 -2.96 28.60 -42.86
N THR A 85 -3.78 27.85 -43.57
CA THR A 85 -4.27 26.55 -43.11
C THR A 85 -3.11 25.54 -42.94
N VAL A 86 -2.23 25.42 -43.93
CA VAL A 86 -1.09 24.50 -43.88
C VAL A 86 -0.15 24.86 -42.72
N ALA A 87 0.14 26.15 -42.52
CA ALA A 87 0.99 26.60 -41.43
C ALA A 87 0.37 26.28 -40.05
N VAL A 88 -0.92 26.52 -39.85
CA VAL A 88 -1.62 26.22 -38.60
C VAL A 88 -1.77 24.72 -38.40
N CYS A 89 -2.13 23.95 -39.43
CA CYS A 89 -2.18 22.48 -39.32
C CYS A 89 -0.83 21.89 -38.93
N GLY A 90 0.27 22.34 -39.60
CA GLY A 90 1.62 21.90 -39.26
C GLY A 90 2.02 22.25 -37.82
N GLY A 91 1.69 23.47 -37.39
CA GLY A 91 1.90 23.90 -36.00
C GLY A 91 1.08 23.08 -34.99
N LEU A 92 -0.20 22.83 -35.29
CA LEU A 92 -1.06 22.01 -34.43
C LEU A 92 -0.62 20.54 -34.35
N LEU A 93 -0.26 19.94 -35.51
CA LEU A 93 0.33 18.58 -35.53
C LEU A 93 1.55 18.49 -34.62
N PHE A 94 2.45 19.47 -34.74
CA PHE A 94 3.65 19.52 -33.87
C PHE A 94 3.29 19.72 -32.41
N LEU A 95 2.37 20.61 -32.06
CA LEU A 95 1.97 20.89 -30.68
C LEU A 95 1.25 19.71 -30.05
N ILE A 96 0.32 19.08 -30.78
CA ILE A 96 -0.42 17.91 -30.28
C ILE A 96 0.53 16.74 -30.04
N ASP A 97 1.39 16.42 -31.01
CA ASP A 97 2.35 15.31 -30.86
C ASP A 97 3.39 15.57 -29.74
N ARG A 98 3.70 16.84 -29.48
CA ARG A 98 4.67 17.22 -28.45
C ARG A 98 4.11 17.30 -27.05
N TYR A 99 2.86 17.77 -26.88
CA TYR A 99 2.32 18.17 -25.57
C TYR A 99 1.12 17.36 -25.10
N LEU A 100 0.47 16.59 -25.96
CA LEU A 100 -0.62 15.71 -25.56
C LEU A 100 -0.14 14.26 -25.47
N PRO A 101 -0.41 13.55 -24.34
CA PRO A 101 -0.11 12.15 -24.25
C PRO A 101 -1.00 11.33 -25.19
N GLN A 102 -0.42 10.37 -25.89
CA GLN A 102 -1.18 9.44 -26.76
C GLN A 102 -1.83 8.31 -25.98
N GLU A 103 -1.21 7.94 -24.87
CA GLU A 103 -1.64 6.89 -23.96
C GLU A 103 -1.50 7.38 -22.52
N ARG A 104 -2.35 6.89 -21.64
CA ARG A 104 -2.24 7.09 -20.19
C ARG A 104 -2.21 5.76 -19.48
N PRO A 105 -1.43 5.61 -18.41
CA PRO A 105 -1.50 4.43 -17.58
C PRO A 105 -2.86 4.40 -16.85
N VAL A 106 -3.49 3.25 -16.88
CA VAL A 106 -4.69 2.93 -16.09
C VAL A 106 -4.36 1.75 -15.22
N VAL A 107 -4.66 1.87 -13.95
CA VAL A 107 -4.49 0.78 -12.99
C VAL A 107 -5.78 -0.02 -12.92
N ILE A 108 -5.63 -1.33 -12.92
CA ILE A 108 -6.75 -2.28 -12.81
C ILE A 108 -6.54 -3.07 -11.51
N ASN A 109 -7.56 -3.13 -10.67
CA ASN A 109 -7.58 -4.01 -9.52
C ASN A 109 -7.78 -5.45 -10.02
N ASN A 110 -6.84 -6.34 -9.67
CA ASN A 110 -6.89 -7.73 -10.13
C ASN A 110 -7.81 -8.62 -9.27
N ARG A 111 -8.28 -8.14 -8.12
CA ARG A 111 -9.18 -8.87 -7.24
C ARG A 111 -10.48 -9.24 -7.98
N GLN A 112 -10.87 -10.50 -7.90
CA GLN A 112 -12.12 -11.01 -8.43
C GLN A 112 -13.16 -11.19 -7.32
N GLY A 113 -14.44 -11.01 -7.67
CA GLY A 113 -15.56 -11.13 -6.76
C GLY A 113 -16.05 -9.80 -6.20
N LYS A 114 -17.36 -9.69 -5.94
CA LYS A 114 -17.96 -8.53 -5.29
C LYS A 114 -17.53 -8.46 -3.84
N THR A 115 -17.22 -7.27 -3.41
CA THR A 115 -16.82 -7.00 -2.03
C THR A 115 -18.03 -6.78 -1.12
N ILE A 116 -17.77 -6.85 0.17
CA ILE A 116 -18.78 -6.58 1.19
C ILE A 116 -19.32 -5.15 1.08
N TRP A 117 -18.49 -4.18 0.76
CA TRP A 117 -18.89 -2.77 0.59
C TRP A 117 -19.68 -2.53 -0.69
N GLU A 118 -19.37 -3.23 -1.79
CA GLU A 118 -20.18 -3.18 -3.01
C GLU A 118 -21.57 -3.77 -2.76
N LEU A 119 -21.66 -4.97 -2.15
CA LEU A 119 -22.96 -5.58 -1.82
C LEU A 119 -23.75 -4.76 -0.82
N SER A 120 -23.09 -4.17 0.17
CA SER A 120 -23.75 -3.30 1.14
C SER A 120 -24.34 -2.05 0.46
N ALA A 121 -23.57 -1.41 -0.43
CA ALA A 121 -24.03 -0.24 -1.18
C ALA A 121 -25.22 -0.59 -2.12
N GLU A 122 -25.17 -1.73 -2.82
CA GLU A 122 -26.27 -2.23 -3.66
C GLU A 122 -27.59 -2.42 -2.86
N HIS A 123 -27.49 -2.62 -1.55
CA HIS A 123 -28.65 -2.74 -0.65
C HIS A 123 -28.94 -1.44 0.14
N GLY A 124 -28.40 -0.31 -0.32
CA GLY A 124 -28.63 1.01 0.28
C GLY A 124 -27.96 1.19 1.66
N ILE A 125 -26.94 0.42 1.96
CA ILE A 125 -26.15 0.55 3.19
C ILE A 125 -24.98 1.49 2.93
N LYS A 126 -25.04 2.69 3.48
CA LYS A 126 -23.92 3.63 3.41
C LYS A 126 -22.67 3.04 4.07
N THR A 127 -21.60 2.95 3.33
CA THR A 127 -20.38 2.25 3.72
C THR A 127 -19.17 3.17 3.64
N ARG A 128 -18.27 3.08 4.64
CA ARG A 128 -16.99 3.78 4.62
C ARG A 128 -15.84 2.80 4.84
N VAL A 129 -14.85 2.83 3.94
CA VAL A 129 -13.68 1.94 3.97
C VAL A 129 -12.42 2.78 3.97
N ILE A 130 -11.58 2.62 5.01
CA ILE A 130 -10.38 3.42 5.22
C ILE A 130 -9.14 2.53 5.17
N ARG A 131 -8.25 2.82 4.21
CA ARG A 131 -6.95 2.20 4.03
C ARG A 131 -6.95 0.67 3.90
N PHE A 132 -8.06 0.09 3.46
CA PHE A 132 -8.15 -1.35 3.30
C PHE A 132 -7.29 -1.84 2.12
N PRO A 133 -6.58 -2.99 2.25
CA PRO A 133 -5.76 -3.56 1.17
C PRO A 133 -6.60 -3.98 -0.04
N ASN A 134 -5.96 -4.04 -1.21
CA ASN A 134 -6.59 -4.44 -2.47
C ASN A 134 -7.81 -3.56 -2.87
N THR A 135 -7.78 -2.27 -2.48
CA THR A 135 -8.78 -1.27 -2.86
C THR A 135 -8.19 -0.20 -3.81
N PHE A 136 -7.10 -0.49 -4.50
CA PHE A 136 -6.51 0.45 -5.47
C PHE A 136 -6.50 -0.15 -6.89
N PRO A 137 -7.10 0.55 -7.88
CA PRO A 137 -7.96 1.71 -7.71
C PRO A 137 -9.21 1.39 -6.88
N PRO A 138 -9.85 2.41 -6.24
CA PRO A 138 -11.00 2.18 -5.38
C PRO A 138 -12.19 1.66 -6.17
N ASP A 139 -12.96 0.77 -5.55
CA ASP A 139 -14.23 0.30 -6.11
C ASP A 139 -15.23 1.45 -6.17
N HIS A 140 -16.10 1.41 -7.16
CA HIS A 140 -17.21 2.36 -7.28
C HIS A 140 -18.39 1.85 -6.44
N ILE A 141 -18.76 2.60 -5.41
CA ILE A 141 -19.89 2.28 -4.52
C ILE A 141 -20.87 3.44 -4.44
N GLU A 142 -22.14 3.19 -4.69
CA GLU A 142 -23.17 4.20 -4.50
C GLU A 142 -23.29 4.57 -3.01
N ASP A 143 -23.41 5.87 -2.71
CA ASP A 143 -23.56 6.39 -1.35
C ASP A 143 -22.53 5.86 -0.33
N GLY A 144 -21.27 5.72 -0.76
CA GLY A 144 -20.17 5.24 0.08
C GLY A 144 -18.86 5.98 -0.15
N GLU A 145 -17.90 5.76 0.73
CA GLU A 145 -16.59 6.39 0.71
C GLU A 145 -15.47 5.36 0.89
N ILE A 146 -14.49 5.38 0.02
CA ILE A 146 -13.30 4.52 0.09
C ILE A 146 -12.05 5.39 0.05
N LEU A 147 -11.16 5.25 1.02
CA LEU A 147 -9.76 5.65 0.93
C LEU A 147 -8.92 4.40 0.74
N SER A 148 -8.25 4.27 -0.40
CA SER A 148 -7.43 3.10 -0.74
C SER A 148 -6.25 2.93 0.21
N GLY A 149 -5.93 1.67 0.53
CA GLY A 149 -4.79 1.25 1.34
C GLY A 149 -3.68 0.60 0.52
N LEU A 150 -3.18 -0.55 1.01
CA LEU A 150 -2.10 -1.30 0.37
C LEU A 150 -2.42 -1.60 -1.10
N GLY A 151 -1.54 -1.15 -1.98
CA GLY A 151 -1.67 -1.15 -3.44
C GLY A 151 -1.49 0.25 -4.04
N VAL A 152 -1.71 1.33 -3.27
CA VAL A 152 -1.41 2.71 -3.72
C VAL A 152 0.11 2.89 -3.79
N PRO A 153 0.67 3.20 -4.97
CA PRO A 153 2.10 3.39 -5.14
C PRO A 153 2.55 4.80 -4.69
N ASP A 154 3.85 4.99 -4.60
CA ASP A 154 4.47 6.32 -4.54
C ASP A 154 4.44 7.03 -5.90
N ILE A 155 4.94 8.28 -5.95
CA ILE A 155 4.97 9.10 -7.19
C ILE A 155 5.81 8.45 -8.31
N ARG A 156 6.74 7.56 -7.98
CA ARG A 156 7.59 6.83 -8.92
C ARG A 156 6.92 5.58 -9.49
N GLY A 157 5.79 5.17 -8.89
CA GLY A 157 5.06 3.96 -9.21
C GLY A 157 5.66 2.72 -8.55
N THR A 158 6.31 2.88 -7.40
CA THR A 158 6.87 1.81 -6.56
C THR A 158 6.12 1.68 -5.24
N MET A 159 6.49 0.71 -4.40
CA MET A 159 5.85 0.46 -3.10
C MET A 159 6.44 1.31 -1.96
N GLY A 160 7.13 2.39 -2.26
CA GLY A 160 7.72 3.28 -1.28
C GLY A 160 9.24 3.36 -1.39
N THR A 161 9.74 4.07 -2.41
CA THR A 161 11.18 4.32 -2.58
C THR A 161 11.57 5.57 -1.82
N PHE A 162 12.32 5.40 -0.72
CA PHE A 162 12.95 6.52 -0.03
C PHE A 162 14.19 7.04 -0.80
N SER A 163 14.69 8.23 -0.42
CA SER A 163 16.00 8.73 -0.87
C SER A 163 16.86 9.08 0.33
N TYR A 164 18.15 8.73 0.25
CA TYR A 164 19.11 8.98 1.30
C TYR A 164 20.34 9.69 0.72
N TYR A 165 20.58 10.91 1.17
CA TYR A 165 21.69 11.73 0.71
C TYR A 165 22.81 11.68 1.74
N THR A 166 24.03 11.37 1.31
CA THR A 166 25.18 11.26 2.21
C THR A 166 26.47 11.77 1.57
N THR A 167 27.34 12.32 2.42
CA THR A 167 28.72 12.66 2.05
C THR A 167 29.72 11.56 2.41
N GLU A 168 29.29 10.52 3.14
CA GLU A 168 30.13 9.37 3.42
C GLU A 168 30.26 8.49 2.18
N HIS A 169 31.50 8.04 1.88
CA HIS A 169 31.72 7.04 0.83
C HIS A 169 31.20 5.68 1.32
N THR A 170 30.11 5.25 0.77
CA THR A 170 29.56 3.91 1.04
C THR A 170 29.99 2.97 -0.08
N ALA A 171 30.58 1.82 0.30
CA ALA A 171 30.90 0.74 -0.65
C ALA A 171 29.64 0.01 -1.17
N GLN A 172 28.46 0.37 -0.68
CA GLN A 172 27.18 -0.23 -1.08
C GLN A 172 26.68 0.37 -2.39
N SER A 173 26.04 -0.47 -3.18
CA SER A 173 25.44 -0.09 -4.46
C SER A 173 24.48 1.11 -4.32
N GLU A 174 24.38 1.93 -5.36
CA GLU A 174 23.41 3.04 -5.42
C GLU A 174 21.95 2.60 -5.24
N ASN A 175 21.64 1.31 -5.45
CA ASN A 175 20.35 0.69 -5.26
C ASN A 175 20.41 -0.28 -4.07
N THR A 176 19.45 -0.18 -3.17
CA THR A 176 19.28 -1.10 -2.06
C THR A 176 18.47 -2.32 -2.48
N GLU A 177 18.59 -3.44 -1.76
CA GLU A 177 17.87 -4.69 -2.05
C GLU A 177 16.34 -4.46 -2.07
N MET A 178 15.82 -3.66 -1.15
CA MET A 178 14.40 -3.49 -0.92
C MET A 178 13.83 -2.17 -1.47
N GLY A 179 14.57 -1.49 -2.36
CA GLY A 179 14.05 -0.31 -3.04
C GLY A 179 14.22 0.98 -2.25
N GLY A 180 15.36 1.58 -2.32
CA GLY A 180 15.70 2.92 -1.87
C GLY A 180 16.77 3.48 -2.76
N LYS A 181 17.02 4.77 -2.71
CA LYS A 181 18.12 5.40 -3.42
C LYS A 181 19.10 6.02 -2.46
N VAL A 182 20.34 5.56 -2.49
CA VAL A 182 21.46 6.19 -1.81
C VAL A 182 22.14 7.13 -2.81
N ILE A 183 22.20 8.41 -2.48
CA ILE A 183 22.72 9.48 -3.34
C ILE A 183 23.98 10.04 -2.69
N GLN A 184 25.12 9.73 -3.30
CA GLN A 184 26.39 10.30 -2.88
C GLN A 184 26.44 11.77 -3.27
N VAL A 185 26.72 12.65 -2.30
CA VAL A 185 26.83 14.10 -2.50
C VAL A 185 28.12 14.62 -1.90
N THR A 186 28.53 15.82 -2.32
CA THR A 186 29.78 16.42 -1.81
C THR A 186 29.56 17.90 -1.52
N TRP A 187 30.04 18.35 -0.38
CA TRP A 187 30.04 19.77 -0.03
C TRP A 187 30.98 20.58 -0.94
N THR A 188 30.43 21.60 -1.56
CA THR A 188 31.23 22.63 -2.24
C THR A 188 31.12 23.92 -1.38
N ARG A 189 32.14 24.15 -0.57
CA ARG A 189 32.10 25.11 0.53
C ARG A 189 31.05 24.68 1.56
N ASN A 190 29.93 25.40 1.71
CA ASN A 190 28.81 25.05 2.61
C ASN A 190 27.53 24.65 1.83
N LYS A 191 27.64 24.32 0.54
CA LYS A 191 26.48 24.04 -0.35
C LYS A 191 26.59 22.70 -1.05
N ILE A 192 25.44 22.06 -1.23
CA ILE A 192 25.25 20.91 -2.11
C ILE A 192 24.12 21.26 -3.08
N GLU A 193 24.35 21.01 -4.38
CA GLU A 193 23.31 21.01 -5.39
C GLU A 193 23.14 19.57 -5.91
N THR A 194 21.94 19.05 -5.81
CA THR A 194 21.57 17.69 -6.21
C THR A 194 20.13 17.66 -6.70
N ILE A 195 19.54 16.48 -6.81
CA ILE A 195 18.17 16.29 -7.32
C ILE A 195 17.32 15.41 -6.40
N ILE A 196 16.03 15.65 -6.43
CA ILE A 196 15.01 14.70 -5.95
C ILE A 196 14.52 13.91 -7.17
N TYR A 197 14.64 12.59 -7.10
CA TYR A 197 14.15 11.69 -8.15
C TYR A 197 12.62 11.65 -8.13
N GLY A 198 12.01 11.91 -9.29
CA GLY A 198 10.57 11.99 -9.41
C GLY A 198 9.95 10.87 -10.27
N PRO A 199 8.76 11.11 -10.84
CA PRO A 199 8.05 10.10 -11.62
C PRO A 199 8.77 9.79 -12.94
N ARG A 200 8.73 8.49 -13.32
CA ARG A 200 9.16 8.06 -14.65
C ARG A 200 8.23 8.63 -15.71
N ASN A 201 8.81 9.15 -16.79
CA ASN A 201 8.04 9.69 -17.91
C ASN A 201 7.50 8.57 -18.81
N LYS A 202 6.34 8.02 -18.44
CA LYS A 202 5.60 7.03 -19.24
C LYS A 202 4.56 7.67 -20.17
N LEU A 203 4.37 9.01 -20.09
CA LEU A 203 3.33 9.74 -20.83
C LEU A 203 3.84 10.23 -22.19
N PHE A 204 5.13 10.55 -22.29
CA PHE A 204 5.72 11.14 -23.48
C PHE A 204 6.92 10.33 -23.96
N LYS A 205 7.04 10.14 -25.27
CA LYS A 205 8.13 9.37 -25.91
C LYS A 205 9.49 10.08 -25.88
N ARG A 206 9.52 11.36 -25.49
CA ARG A 206 10.73 12.20 -25.51
C ARG A 206 11.35 12.32 -24.13
N PRO A 207 12.71 12.38 -24.02
CA PRO A 207 13.40 12.63 -22.77
C PRO A 207 12.97 13.96 -22.13
N PRO A 208 13.12 14.07 -20.80
CA PRO A 208 13.79 13.11 -19.91
C PRO A 208 12.93 11.89 -19.58
N SER A 209 13.58 10.77 -19.33
CA SER A 209 12.92 9.51 -18.93
C SER A 209 12.32 9.58 -17.52
N GLU A 210 12.81 10.51 -16.71
CA GLU A 210 12.39 10.76 -15.33
C GLU A 210 12.33 12.27 -15.09
N ILE A 211 11.32 12.74 -14.39
CA ILE A 211 11.12 14.16 -14.08
C ILE A 211 11.64 14.43 -12.68
N ASN A 212 12.84 15.01 -12.59
CA ASN A 212 13.51 15.28 -11.33
C ASN A 212 13.35 16.74 -10.91
N LEU A 213 13.52 17.02 -9.60
CA LEU A 213 13.48 18.36 -9.05
C LEU A 213 14.87 18.76 -8.52
N PRO A 214 15.28 20.02 -8.64
CA PRO A 214 16.49 20.50 -7.99
C PRO A 214 16.33 20.49 -6.49
N LEU A 215 17.36 20.05 -5.79
CA LEU A 215 17.52 20.10 -4.34
C LEU A 215 18.78 20.88 -4.01
N ARG A 216 18.66 21.92 -3.21
CA ARG A 216 19.78 22.70 -2.70
C ARG A 216 19.83 22.58 -1.19
N LEU A 217 21.00 22.27 -0.68
CA LEU A 217 21.30 22.17 0.74
C LEU A 217 22.38 23.20 1.08
N GLU A 218 22.25 23.88 2.19
CA GLU A 218 23.19 24.87 2.66
C GLU A 218 23.35 24.78 4.18
N ILE A 219 24.61 24.68 4.66
CA ILE A 219 24.91 24.82 6.10
C ILE A 219 24.84 26.30 6.44
N ILE A 220 24.00 26.65 7.41
CA ILE A 220 23.93 27.99 7.97
C ILE A 220 24.28 27.93 9.46
N HIS A 221 25.00 28.95 9.92
CA HIS A 221 25.37 29.08 11.32
C HIS A 221 24.40 30.08 11.98
N ASN A 222 23.84 29.68 13.11
CA ASN A 222 23.02 30.61 13.89
C ASN A 222 23.96 31.38 14.82
N GLU A 223 24.44 32.55 14.38
CA GLU A 223 25.05 33.49 15.29
C GLU A 223 23.94 33.93 16.27
N ALA A 224 24.13 33.65 17.56
CA ALA A 224 23.19 33.94 18.61
C ALA A 224 22.97 35.45 18.76
N ASN A 225 22.21 36.06 17.89
CA ASN A 225 21.62 37.38 18.06
C ASN A 225 20.11 37.24 18.23
N HIS A 226 19.63 37.57 19.39
CA HIS A 226 18.23 37.62 19.80
C HIS A 226 17.35 38.37 18.78
N ALA A 227 16.71 37.58 17.88
CA ALA A 227 15.50 38.03 17.23
C ALA A 227 14.59 36.78 17.16
N GLU A 228 13.54 36.81 17.95
CA GLU A 228 12.43 35.87 17.86
C GLU A 228 11.94 35.84 16.40
N VAL A 229 12.24 34.78 15.69
CA VAL A 229 11.63 34.51 14.38
C VAL A 229 10.27 33.87 14.66
N THR A 230 9.26 34.70 14.78
CA THR A 230 7.85 34.26 14.71
C THR A 230 7.61 33.63 13.34
N PRO A 231 7.09 32.39 13.24
CA PRO A 231 6.76 31.80 11.96
C PRO A 231 5.67 32.65 11.28
N PRO A 232 5.75 32.89 9.97
CA PRO A 232 4.72 33.62 9.26
C PRO A 232 3.43 32.81 9.23
N LEU A 233 2.39 33.35 9.83
CA LEU A 233 1.00 32.90 9.67
C LEU A 233 0.64 32.86 8.17
N PRO A 234 -0.08 31.85 7.69
CA PRO A 234 -0.52 31.78 6.31
C PRO A 234 -1.45 32.96 6.00
N SER A 235 -1.05 33.78 5.04
CA SER A 235 -1.82 34.94 4.59
C SER A 235 -3.12 34.49 3.92
N LEU A 236 -4.24 34.66 4.60
CA LEU A 236 -5.57 34.69 4.01
C LEU A 236 -5.67 35.90 3.07
N ARG A 237 -5.73 35.69 1.79
CA ARG A 237 -6.08 36.72 0.81
C ARG A 237 -7.49 37.23 1.09
N LYS A 238 -7.58 38.45 1.60
CA LYS A 238 -8.81 39.23 1.63
C LYS A 238 -9.12 39.70 0.20
N GLY A 239 -10.21 39.21 -0.36
CA GLY A 239 -10.90 39.90 -1.45
C GLY A 239 -11.78 40.98 -0.85
N GLY A 240 -11.51 42.21 -1.20
CA GLY A 240 -12.30 43.35 -0.70
C GLY A 240 -13.60 43.51 -1.48
N ILE A 241 -14.66 43.85 -0.77
CA ILE A 241 -15.79 44.64 -1.26
C ILE A 241 -16.16 45.63 -0.13
N ASN A 242 -16.31 46.86 -0.53
CA ASN A 242 -16.62 48.06 0.28
C ASN A 242 -18.04 48.05 0.85
N GLY A 243 -18.21 48.67 1.97
CA GLY A 243 -19.32 49.60 2.18
C GLY A 243 -20.23 49.39 3.37
N GLU A 244 -20.12 50.32 4.30
CA GLU A 244 -21.14 50.90 5.16
C GLU A 244 -21.45 50.36 6.55
N GLU A 245 -21.23 51.29 7.46
CA GLU A 245 -21.55 51.32 8.90
C GLU A 245 -23.05 51.11 9.17
N THR A 246 -23.40 50.50 10.28
CA THR A 246 -24.19 51.13 11.35
C THR A 246 -24.24 50.29 12.63
N LYS A 247 -24.24 51.02 13.69
CA LYS A 247 -24.29 50.82 15.12
C LYS A 247 -25.36 49.84 15.65
N GLY A 248 -25.01 49.12 16.72
CA GLY A 248 -25.72 49.33 18.00
C GLY A 248 -26.54 48.17 18.56
N LEU A 249 -26.17 47.74 19.75
CA LEU A 249 -27.02 47.38 20.90
C LEU A 249 -27.58 45.97 21.09
N ALA A 250 -27.03 45.38 22.18
CA ALA A 250 -27.75 44.71 23.29
C ALA A 250 -28.55 43.41 23.09
N ASN A 251 -28.12 42.38 23.84
CA ASN A 251 -28.94 41.30 24.39
C ASN A 251 -30.14 41.87 25.21
N PRO A 252 -31.27 41.17 25.40
CA PRO A 252 -31.31 39.95 26.22
C PRO A 252 -32.39 38.88 25.90
N SER A 253 -32.10 37.66 26.40
CA SER A 253 -33.00 36.64 26.99
C SER A 253 -34.48 36.52 26.57
N SER A 254 -34.89 35.30 26.26
CA SER A 254 -35.89 34.47 26.97
C SER A 254 -36.74 33.60 26.04
N SER A 255 -36.69 32.34 26.33
CA SER A 255 -37.74 31.35 26.52
C SER A 255 -38.92 31.20 25.53
N GLN A 256 -39.18 29.92 25.34
CA GLN A 256 -40.42 29.23 25.02
C GLN A 256 -40.71 28.86 23.57
N GLY A 257 -40.88 27.54 23.39
CA GLY A 257 -42.00 26.96 22.75
C GLY A 257 -41.70 25.59 22.10
N VAL A 258 -42.09 24.58 22.80
CA VAL A 258 -42.18 23.16 22.42
C VAL A 258 -43.15 22.95 21.27
N GLU A 259 -42.75 22.17 20.25
CA GLU A 259 -43.71 21.21 19.71
C GLU A 259 -42.97 19.93 19.23
N LYS A 260 -43.43 18.80 19.81
CA LYS A 260 -43.04 17.43 19.55
C LYS A 260 -43.74 16.94 18.29
N GLY A 261 -42.98 16.57 17.27
CA GLY A 261 -43.41 15.65 16.24
C GLY A 261 -42.71 14.32 16.44
N GLY A 262 -43.39 13.38 17.07
CA GLY A 262 -42.87 12.05 17.31
C GLY A 262 -42.83 11.23 16.03
N ILE A 263 -41.69 10.65 15.71
CA ILE A 263 -41.54 9.56 14.73
C ILE A 263 -41.58 8.26 15.51
N SER A 264 -42.44 7.37 15.05
CA SER A 264 -42.76 6.07 15.65
C SER A 264 -41.52 5.18 15.76
N SER A 265 -41.38 4.56 16.92
CA SER A 265 -40.29 3.66 17.31
C SER A 265 -40.32 2.28 16.63
N SER A 266 -41.11 2.08 15.58
CA SER A 266 -41.23 0.78 14.89
C SER A 266 -40.31 0.53 13.73
N ASP A 267 -39.66 1.56 13.17
CA ASP A 267 -38.78 1.42 11.99
C ASP A 267 -37.29 1.31 12.33
N LEU A 268 -36.97 1.25 13.61
CA LEU A 268 -35.58 1.21 14.11
C LEU A 268 -35.13 -0.20 14.53
N VAL A 269 -35.94 -1.21 14.30
CA VAL A 269 -35.66 -2.55 14.80
C VAL A 269 -35.14 -3.40 13.65
N SER A 270 -33.98 -3.55 13.42
CA SER A 270 -33.42 -4.79 12.83
C SER A 270 -32.04 -4.74 12.17
N VAL A 271 -31.30 -3.66 12.22
CA VAL A 271 -30.21 -3.58 11.28
C VAL A 271 -28.88 -3.15 11.87
N SER A 272 -28.51 -3.54 13.04
CA SER A 272 -27.18 -3.15 13.48
C SER A 272 -26.39 -4.28 14.10
N LYS A 273 -25.84 -5.13 13.23
CA LYS A 273 -24.78 -6.04 13.65
C LYS A 273 -23.79 -6.12 12.53
N SER A 274 -22.72 -5.36 12.57
CA SER A 274 -21.68 -5.38 11.56
C SER A 274 -20.29 -5.19 12.14
N LEU A 275 -19.35 -5.49 11.34
CA LEU A 275 -17.94 -5.48 11.59
C LEU A 275 -17.39 -4.07 11.55
N SER A 276 -16.51 -3.72 12.47
CA SER A 276 -15.82 -2.44 12.53
C SER A 276 -16.75 -1.23 12.33
N LEU A 277 -17.17 -0.62 13.36
CA LEU A 277 -17.84 0.69 13.46
C LEU A 277 -18.95 0.98 12.46
N THR A 278 -20.19 0.87 12.92
CA THR A 278 -21.39 1.18 12.16
C THR A 278 -22.19 2.29 12.81
N LEU A 279 -22.65 3.28 12.03
CA LEU A 279 -23.49 4.37 12.51
C LEU A 279 -24.44 4.93 11.45
N HIS A 280 -25.56 5.50 11.88
CA HIS A 280 -26.74 5.86 11.11
C HIS A 280 -26.73 7.23 10.44
N VAL A 281 -27.35 7.38 9.24
CA VAL A 281 -27.89 8.66 8.72
C VAL A 281 -29.00 8.49 7.68
N GLU A 282 -29.97 9.41 7.66
CA GLU A 282 -31.05 9.56 6.69
C GLU A 282 -30.64 10.35 5.43
N THR A 283 -31.25 9.99 4.29
CA THR A 283 -31.00 10.57 2.97
C THR A 283 -32.08 11.51 2.51
N LYS A 284 -31.72 12.56 1.75
CA LYS A 284 -32.57 13.23 0.74
C LYS A 284 -31.95 13.15 -0.64
N LYS A 285 -32.82 12.82 -1.61
CA LYS A 285 -32.53 12.63 -3.03
C LYS A 285 -32.34 13.94 -3.80
N GLU A 286 -31.58 13.85 -4.87
CA GLU A 286 -31.70 14.42 -6.23
C GLU A 286 -30.30 14.65 -6.83
N SER A 287 -29.95 14.52 -8.08
CA SER A 287 -30.54 14.09 -9.33
C SER A 287 -29.44 13.88 -10.39
N GLN A 288 -29.65 12.93 -11.26
CA GLN A 288 -29.25 12.75 -12.67
C GLN A 288 -28.04 13.44 -13.30
N ALA A 289 -27.17 12.61 -13.93
CA ALA A 289 -26.77 12.71 -15.35
C ALA A 289 -25.99 11.45 -15.80
N ILE A 290 -26.57 10.66 -16.56
CA ILE A 290 -26.43 10.16 -17.93
C ILE A 290 -24.98 10.00 -18.44
N PHE A 291 -24.55 8.73 -18.66
CA PHE A 291 -23.86 8.26 -19.87
C PHE A 291 -23.94 6.71 -19.96
N PRO A 292 -24.09 6.12 -21.16
CA PRO A 292 -24.53 4.74 -21.36
C PRO A 292 -23.39 3.73 -21.37
N THR A 293 -23.65 2.59 -20.74
CA THR A 293 -22.91 1.34 -20.87
C THR A 293 -23.47 0.51 -22.02
N SER A 294 -22.61 0.08 -22.93
CA SER A 294 -22.90 -1.02 -23.82
C SER A 294 -22.09 -2.25 -23.37
N GLN A 295 -22.79 -3.18 -22.73
CA GLN A 295 -22.39 -4.58 -22.67
C GLN A 295 -23.14 -5.34 -23.75
N GLU A 296 -22.46 -5.70 -24.80
CA GLU A 296 -22.81 -6.82 -25.66
C GLU A 296 -21.52 -7.29 -26.35
N GLU A 297 -21.11 -8.48 -25.99
CA GLU A 297 -20.33 -9.48 -26.73
C GLU A 297 -19.47 -10.30 -25.77
N VAL A 298 -20.08 -11.23 -25.05
CA VAL A 298 -19.51 -12.54 -24.73
C VAL A 298 -20.65 -13.47 -24.30
N LYS A 299 -21.42 -13.93 -25.24
CA LYS A 299 -22.25 -15.13 -25.09
C LYS A 299 -22.17 -15.93 -26.39
N ASN A 300 -21.24 -16.85 -26.42
CA ASN A 300 -21.39 -18.08 -27.23
C ASN A 300 -20.18 -18.97 -26.99
N GLY A 301 -20.41 -20.10 -26.37
CA GLY A 301 -19.44 -21.19 -26.34
C GLY A 301 -19.35 -21.96 -25.04
N LEU A 302 -20.41 -22.58 -24.58
CA LEU A 302 -20.30 -23.78 -23.73
C LEU A 302 -21.59 -24.58 -23.81
N LYS A 303 -21.55 -25.64 -24.60
CA LYS A 303 -22.51 -26.74 -24.51
C LYS A 303 -21.76 -28.00 -24.12
N SER A 304 -22.25 -28.59 -23.04
CA SER A 304 -22.32 -30.03 -22.69
C SER A 304 -21.05 -30.88 -22.56
N ILE A 305 -20.90 -31.46 -21.39
CA ILE A 305 -20.89 -32.92 -21.23
C ILE A 305 -21.23 -33.26 -19.78
N THR A 306 -22.14 -34.18 -19.62
CA THR A 306 -22.84 -34.68 -18.44
C THR A 306 -22.08 -35.78 -17.69
N SER A 307 -22.25 -35.78 -16.38
CA SER A 307 -22.28 -36.74 -15.25
C SER A 307 -22.30 -38.28 -15.54
N PRO A 308 -22.41 -39.11 -14.48
CA PRO A 308 -21.75 -39.40 -13.20
C PRO A 308 -21.47 -40.95 -13.05
N PRO A 309 -21.58 -41.70 -11.89
CA PRO A 309 -21.20 -41.55 -10.47
C PRO A 309 -20.48 -42.82 -9.92
N SER A 310 -20.20 -42.84 -8.61
CA SER A 310 -20.48 -43.89 -7.61
C SER A 310 -19.38 -44.05 -6.53
N GLN A 311 -19.79 -43.86 -5.30
CA GLN A 311 -20.03 -44.79 -4.18
C GLN A 311 -18.84 -45.63 -3.67
N GLY A 312 -18.62 -45.52 -2.38
CA GLY A 312 -18.29 -46.66 -1.53
C GLY A 312 -17.44 -46.39 -0.31
N ARG A 313 -18.07 -46.34 0.87
CA ARG A 313 -17.79 -46.96 2.18
C ARG A 313 -16.31 -46.97 2.64
N GLY A 314 -15.94 -46.73 3.84
CA GLY A 314 -16.54 -46.77 5.16
C GLY A 314 -15.45 -47.12 6.19
N GLY A 315 -15.55 -46.63 7.38
CA GLY A 315 -15.05 -47.34 8.56
C GLY A 315 -13.90 -46.70 9.36
N GLY A 316 -14.13 -46.45 10.64
CA GLY A 316 -13.15 -46.60 11.69
C GLY A 316 -12.92 -45.37 12.58
N VAL A 317 -13.66 -45.31 13.67
CA VAL A 317 -13.46 -44.43 14.85
C VAL A 317 -12.36 -45.06 15.70
N GLU A 318 -11.44 -44.28 16.23
CA GLU A 318 -10.81 -44.55 17.53
C GLU A 318 -10.50 -43.26 18.29
N ASP A 319 -10.88 -43.29 19.56
CA ASP A 319 -10.82 -42.32 20.62
C ASP A 319 -9.37 -41.96 21.05
N ALA A 320 -9.10 -40.72 21.39
CA ALA A 320 -8.00 -40.34 22.25
C ALA A 320 -8.35 -39.11 23.11
N THR A 321 -8.36 -39.36 24.34
CA THR A 321 -8.59 -38.65 25.59
C THR A 321 -8.05 -37.22 25.70
N VAL A 322 -8.93 -36.37 26.23
CA VAL A 322 -8.75 -34.98 26.64
C VAL A 322 -7.99 -34.89 27.98
N HIS A 323 -7.00 -34.00 28.05
CA HIS A 323 -6.45 -33.49 29.34
C HIS A 323 -6.84 -32.00 29.50
N PRO A 324 -7.18 -31.57 30.73
CA PRO A 324 -7.72 -30.22 30.97
C PRO A 324 -6.64 -29.18 31.21
N HIS A 325 -6.90 -27.95 30.70
CA HIS A 325 -6.10 -26.75 30.93
C HIS A 325 -6.42 -26.06 32.25
N PRO A 326 -5.47 -25.35 32.88
CA PRO A 326 -5.67 -24.66 34.15
C PRO A 326 -6.35 -23.29 34.01
N ASN A 327 -7.05 -22.90 35.09
CA ASN A 327 -7.87 -21.70 35.27
C ASN A 327 -7.10 -20.36 35.16
N PRO A 328 -7.76 -19.26 34.74
CA PRO A 328 -7.20 -17.92 34.77
C PRO A 328 -7.22 -17.29 36.16
N PRO A 329 -6.30 -16.32 36.45
CA PRO A 329 -6.25 -15.63 37.74
C PRO A 329 -7.35 -14.54 37.88
N PRO A 330 -7.64 -14.09 39.13
CA PRO A 330 -8.79 -13.28 39.47
C PRO A 330 -8.63 -11.80 39.09
N SER A 331 -9.77 -11.17 38.79
CA SER A 331 -9.98 -9.77 38.48
C SER A 331 -9.53 -8.81 39.59
N MET A 332 -8.70 -7.80 39.26
CA MET A 332 -8.47 -6.63 40.11
C MET A 332 -9.31 -5.43 39.63
N GLY A 333 -9.75 -4.66 40.65
CA GLY A 333 -10.72 -3.61 40.53
C GLY A 333 -10.28 -2.38 39.74
N ARG A 334 -11.27 -1.71 39.20
CA ARG A 334 -11.17 -0.43 38.50
C ARG A 334 -10.82 0.72 39.46
N GLU A 335 -9.76 1.40 39.18
CA GLU A 335 -9.59 2.81 39.54
C GLU A 335 -9.61 3.65 38.26
N SER A 336 -10.40 4.72 38.32
CA SER A 336 -10.56 5.68 37.22
C SER A 336 -9.39 6.65 37.28
N ASP A 337 -8.51 6.58 36.29
CA ASP A 337 -7.47 7.59 36.10
C ASP A 337 -7.53 8.22 34.70
N THR A 338 -7.35 9.51 34.75
CA THR A 338 -7.29 10.46 33.65
C THR A 338 -6.39 10.03 32.49
N LEU A 339 -6.89 10.17 31.28
CA LEU A 339 -6.18 9.98 30.00
C LEU A 339 -4.77 10.59 30.04
N SER A 340 -3.76 9.75 30.24
CA SER A 340 -2.37 10.09 29.98
C SER A 340 -2.07 9.75 28.51
N GLU A 341 -1.47 10.70 27.80
CA GLU A 341 -0.93 10.51 26.46
C GLU A 341 0.20 9.46 26.51
N HIS A 342 -0.13 8.18 26.30
CA HIS A 342 0.88 7.17 26.06
C HIS A 342 1.26 7.13 24.57
N ILE A 343 2.28 7.92 24.27
CA ILE A 343 3.10 7.82 23.06
C ILE A 343 3.97 6.55 23.22
N LEU A 344 4.13 5.76 22.17
CA LEU A 344 5.19 4.74 22.14
C LEU A 344 6.49 5.41 22.60
N PRO A 345 7.31 4.79 23.47
CA PRO A 345 8.37 5.48 24.16
C PRO A 345 9.26 6.26 23.19
N ALA A 346 9.17 7.57 23.22
CA ALA A 346 10.19 8.42 22.67
C ALA A 346 11.43 8.31 23.54
N PRO A 347 12.64 8.33 22.99
CA PRO A 347 13.86 8.22 23.77
C PRO A 347 13.90 9.31 24.84
N GLY A 348 14.07 8.87 26.07
CA GLY A 348 13.91 9.68 27.28
C GLY A 348 14.74 10.94 27.31
N GLY A 349 14.07 12.06 27.17
CA GLY A 349 14.54 13.33 27.70
C GLY A 349 14.41 13.31 29.23
N ARG A 350 15.50 13.10 29.97
CA ARG A 350 15.52 13.26 31.43
C ARG A 350 15.22 14.70 31.80
N GLY A 351 14.02 14.96 32.25
CA GLY A 351 13.68 16.18 32.97
C GLY A 351 14.44 16.21 34.30
N ILE A 352 15.50 16.96 34.37
CA ILE A 352 16.19 17.29 35.62
C ILE A 352 15.36 18.36 36.34
N ARG A 353 14.77 17.98 37.48
CA ARG A 353 14.21 18.95 38.45
C ARG A 353 15.31 19.77 39.03
N GLY A 354 15.10 21.09 39.07
CA GLY A 354 16.02 22.13 39.45
C GLY A 354 16.61 22.01 40.85
N GLY A 355 17.90 22.11 40.90
CA GLY A 355 18.63 22.66 42.02
C GLY A 355 19.41 23.86 41.47
N GLY A 356 19.21 25.04 42.09
CA GLY A 356 19.86 26.26 41.68
C GLY A 356 21.38 26.12 41.73
N ALA A 357 21.99 26.28 40.57
CA ALA A 357 23.41 26.55 40.41
C ALA A 357 23.53 27.82 39.56
N GLU A 358 24.43 28.68 39.93
CA GLU A 358 24.74 29.89 39.19
C GLU A 358 25.14 29.61 37.73
N PRO A 359 24.92 30.56 36.80
CA PRO A 359 25.20 30.31 35.39
C PRO A 359 26.72 30.22 35.17
N VAL A 360 27.18 29.04 34.78
CA VAL A 360 28.49 28.83 34.17
C VAL A 360 28.49 29.60 32.83
N PRO A 361 29.52 30.40 32.47
CA PRO A 361 29.57 31.08 31.19
C PRO A 361 29.52 30.06 30.08
N GLY A 362 28.45 30.10 29.28
CA GLY A 362 28.17 29.14 28.22
C GLY A 362 29.24 29.16 27.16
N ASN A 363 29.72 27.99 26.80
CA ASN A 363 30.25 27.74 25.48
C ASN A 363 29.16 28.11 24.48
N ASN A 364 29.38 29.13 23.66
CA ASN A 364 28.62 29.38 22.44
C ASN A 364 28.91 28.20 21.49
N GLU A 365 28.18 27.10 21.61
CA GLU A 365 28.17 26.09 20.58
C GLU A 365 27.53 26.72 19.35
N ASP A 366 28.30 26.81 18.29
CA ASP A 366 27.87 27.27 16.96
C ASP A 366 26.86 26.27 16.41
N ILE A 367 25.56 26.54 16.63
CA ILE A 367 24.48 25.65 16.25
C ILE A 367 24.39 25.65 14.72
N ARG A 368 24.79 24.52 14.12
CA ARG A 368 24.68 24.29 12.67
C ARG A 368 23.25 23.93 12.31
N LEU A 369 22.72 24.58 11.28
CA LEU A 369 21.41 24.32 10.70
C LEU A 369 21.57 23.92 9.24
N LEU A 370 20.69 23.05 8.77
CA LEU A 370 20.59 22.68 7.38
C LEU A 370 19.43 23.41 6.72
N LYS A 371 19.74 24.31 5.80
CA LYS A 371 18.75 24.93 4.92
C LYS A 371 18.52 24.03 3.70
N ILE A 372 17.25 23.69 3.46
CA ILE A 372 16.79 22.82 2.38
C ILE A 372 15.90 23.63 1.45
N GLU A 373 16.24 23.70 0.17
CA GLU A 373 15.46 24.41 -0.84
C GLU A 373 15.07 23.48 -1.99
N THR A 374 13.77 23.37 -2.26
CA THR A 374 13.23 22.64 -3.41
C THR A 374 11.83 23.12 -3.77
N SER A 375 11.44 23.04 -5.04
CA SER A 375 10.10 23.42 -5.54
C SER A 375 9.63 24.82 -5.09
N GLY A 376 10.57 25.75 -4.85
CA GLY A 376 10.25 27.11 -4.39
C GLY A 376 9.89 27.20 -2.89
N GLN A 377 10.15 26.15 -2.12
CA GLN A 377 9.96 26.08 -0.68
C GLN A 377 11.32 26.00 0.02
N THR A 378 11.41 26.57 1.22
CA THR A 378 12.60 26.56 2.06
C THR A 378 12.23 26.03 3.44
N GLN A 379 13.04 25.11 3.95
CA GLN A 379 13.00 24.60 5.33
C GLN A 379 14.37 24.80 5.97
N VAL A 380 14.40 25.06 7.26
CA VAL A 380 15.65 25.16 8.04
C VAL A 380 15.51 24.23 9.24
N LEU A 381 16.40 23.26 9.34
CA LEU A 381 16.30 22.17 10.29
C LEU A 381 17.60 21.98 11.06
N LYS A 382 17.50 21.51 12.29
CA LYS A 382 18.61 20.97 13.09
C LYS A 382 18.78 19.47 12.83
N GLU A 383 19.92 18.94 13.30
CA GLU A 383 20.09 17.50 13.44
C GLU A 383 18.98 16.91 14.32
N GLY A 384 18.42 15.77 13.93
CA GLY A 384 17.33 15.08 14.59
C GLY A 384 15.94 15.60 14.24
N GLU A 385 15.79 16.64 13.42
CA GLU A 385 14.47 17.23 13.12
C GLU A 385 13.88 16.73 11.81
N TRP A 386 12.55 16.57 11.83
CA TRP A 386 11.72 16.36 10.64
C TRP A 386 11.30 17.71 10.04
N SER A 387 11.29 17.80 8.72
CA SER A 387 10.64 18.91 8.02
C SER A 387 9.11 18.84 8.14
N ASP A 388 8.46 19.97 7.89
CA ASP A 388 7.06 19.97 7.46
C ASP A 388 6.90 19.24 6.12
N TRP A 389 5.65 18.99 5.73
CA TRP A 389 5.36 18.48 4.41
C TRP A 389 5.81 19.44 3.31
N LEU A 390 6.63 18.94 2.40
CA LEU A 390 7.01 19.64 1.18
C LEU A 390 6.11 19.19 0.05
N VAL A 391 5.52 20.15 -0.66
CA VAL A 391 4.74 19.90 -1.87
C VAL A 391 5.66 19.92 -3.08
N LEU A 392 5.89 18.77 -3.67
CA LEU A 392 6.79 18.57 -4.80
C LEU A 392 6.01 18.61 -6.10
N LYS A 393 6.33 19.57 -6.97
CA LYS A 393 5.65 19.81 -8.25
C LYS A 393 6.50 19.33 -9.42
N PHE A 394 6.18 18.18 -9.96
CA PHE A 394 6.82 17.60 -11.13
C PHE A 394 6.13 18.07 -12.42
N THR A 395 6.85 18.79 -13.29
CA THR A 395 6.31 19.37 -14.51
C THR A 395 6.80 18.61 -15.73
N PHE A 396 5.93 17.83 -16.37
CA PHE A 396 6.22 17.11 -17.61
C PHE A 396 6.23 18.06 -18.81
N ASN A 397 5.27 18.96 -18.83
CA ASN A 397 5.15 20.05 -19.80
C ASN A 397 4.23 21.16 -19.22
N PRO A 398 3.99 22.26 -19.91
CA PRO A 398 3.12 23.34 -19.39
C PRO A 398 1.73 22.88 -18.95
N PHE A 399 1.20 21.82 -19.54
CA PHE A 399 -0.18 21.34 -19.32
C PHE A 399 -0.24 20.16 -18.35
N VAL A 400 0.80 19.34 -18.25
CA VAL A 400 0.83 18.11 -17.45
C VAL A 400 1.78 18.28 -16.28
N LYS A 401 1.24 18.20 -15.07
CA LYS A 401 1.94 18.32 -13.80
C LYS A 401 1.47 17.24 -12.86
N MET A 402 2.40 16.69 -12.08
CA MET A 402 2.10 15.79 -10.96
C MET A 402 2.51 16.46 -9.64
N TYR A 403 1.76 16.21 -8.58
CA TYR A 403 2.03 16.75 -7.25
C TYR A 403 2.23 15.59 -6.28
N GLY A 404 3.37 15.62 -5.58
CA GLY A 404 3.68 14.72 -4.48
C GLY A 404 3.90 15.48 -3.20
N ILE A 405 3.89 14.76 -2.07
CA ILE A 405 4.28 15.27 -0.76
C ILE A 405 5.32 14.36 -0.14
N ALA A 406 6.32 14.94 0.53
CA ALA A 406 7.35 14.20 1.24
C ALA A 406 7.89 15.03 2.41
N ARG A 407 8.61 14.37 3.32
CA ARG A 407 9.28 15.00 4.47
C ARG A 407 10.75 14.63 4.48
N PHE A 408 11.61 15.57 4.84
CA PHE A 408 13.00 15.30 5.17
C PHE A 408 13.19 15.04 6.66
N HIS A 409 14.19 14.23 6.99
CA HIS A 409 14.72 14.10 8.33
C HIS A 409 16.25 14.28 8.28
N VAL A 410 16.77 15.22 9.08
CA VAL A 410 18.21 15.49 9.17
C VAL A 410 18.81 14.60 10.23
N ILE A 411 19.47 13.51 9.80
CA ILE A 411 20.11 12.56 10.73
C ILE A 411 21.43 13.15 11.25
N SER A 412 22.22 13.74 10.34
CA SER A 412 23.48 14.44 10.65
C SER A 412 23.78 15.46 9.57
N ILE A 413 24.43 16.57 9.91
CA ILE A 413 24.87 17.60 8.95
C ILE A 413 26.31 17.33 8.49
N GLU A 414 27.21 16.91 9.39
CA GLU A 414 28.59 16.59 9.06
C GLU A 414 29.06 15.32 9.80
N PRO A 415 29.23 14.19 9.08
CA PRO A 415 28.94 13.99 7.65
C PRO A 415 27.43 14.11 7.37
N LEU A 416 27.08 14.63 6.18
CA LEU A 416 25.66 14.71 5.82
C LEU A 416 25.04 13.33 5.76
N LYS A 417 23.93 13.17 6.49
CA LYS A 417 23.01 12.05 6.45
C LYS A 417 21.59 12.60 6.45
N LEU A 418 20.97 12.65 5.29
CA LEU A 418 19.67 13.26 5.08
C LEU A 418 18.72 12.25 4.45
N TYR A 419 17.69 11.89 5.18
CA TYR A 419 16.62 11.02 4.72
C TYR A 419 15.48 11.83 4.11
N LEU A 420 14.95 11.37 2.97
CA LEU A 420 13.72 11.84 2.36
C LEU A 420 12.74 10.68 2.29
N SER A 421 11.59 10.83 2.91
CA SER A 421 10.51 9.84 2.87
C SER A 421 10.09 9.51 1.44
N PRO A 422 9.50 8.33 1.17
CA PRO A 422 8.82 8.07 -0.09
C PRO A 422 7.88 9.21 -0.46
N ILE A 423 7.85 9.58 -1.74
CA ILE A 423 7.04 10.71 -2.20
C ILE A 423 5.60 10.23 -2.42
N ASN A 424 4.74 10.56 -1.50
CA ASN A 424 3.32 10.25 -1.53
C ASN A 424 2.59 11.07 -2.60
N PHE A 425 1.45 10.59 -3.10
CA PHE A 425 0.55 11.43 -3.88
C PHE A 425 0.00 12.57 -3.02
N HIS A 426 -0.13 13.75 -3.60
CA HIS A 426 -0.81 14.84 -2.91
C HIS A 426 -2.31 14.51 -2.80
N PRO A 427 -2.92 14.43 -1.61
CA PRO A 427 -4.29 13.94 -1.45
C PRO A 427 -5.35 14.78 -2.16
N GLU A 428 -5.10 16.09 -2.36
CA GLU A 428 -6.01 16.96 -3.12
C GLU A 428 -5.83 16.89 -4.63
N ARG A 429 -4.71 16.34 -5.12
CA ARG A 429 -4.34 16.31 -6.54
C ARG A 429 -3.62 15.01 -6.89
N PRO A 430 -4.17 13.85 -6.54
CA PRO A 430 -3.52 12.58 -6.83
C PRO A 430 -3.49 12.36 -8.35
N PRO A 431 -2.39 11.83 -8.90
CA PRO A 431 -2.31 11.56 -10.35
C PRO A 431 -3.17 10.37 -10.78
N LEU A 432 -3.58 9.54 -9.85
CA LEU A 432 -4.48 8.39 -10.03
C LEU A 432 -5.53 8.43 -8.90
N PRO A 433 -6.74 7.92 -9.13
CA PRO A 433 -7.77 7.92 -8.10
C PRO A 433 -7.35 7.03 -6.92
N ILE A 434 -7.22 7.62 -5.74
CA ILE A 434 -6.89 6.93 -4.47
C ILE A 434 -8.08 6.88 -3.52
N SER A 435 -9.20 7.46 -3.92
CA SER A 435 -10.43 7.44 -3.13
C SER A 435 -11.66 7.42 -4.02
N TYR A 436 -12.75 6.92 -3.49
CA TYR A 436 -14.08 7.06 -4.03
C TYR A 436 -15.00 7.69 -2.97
N PRO A 437 -15.75 8.75 -3.27
CA PRO A 437 -15.60 9.61 -4.47
C PRO A 437 -14.17 10.18 -4.62
N GLU A 438 -13.79 10.62 -5.81
CA GLU A 438 -12.41 11.10 -6.06
C GLU A 438 -11.97 12.24 -5.13
N HIS A 439 -12.90 13.09 -4.68
CA HIS A 439 -12.63 14.20 -3.76
C HIS A 439 -12.46 13.77 -2.30
N TYR A 440 -12.79 12.53 -1.92
CA TYR A 440 -12.81 12.10 -0.53
C TYR A 440 -11.42 12.18 0.14
N ALA A 441 -10.35 11.82 -0.57
CA ALA A 441 -8.97 11.97 -0.06
C ALA A 441 -8.64 13.44 0.25
N ALA A 442 -9.10 14.39 -0.58
CA ALA A 442 -8.94 15.82 -0.35
C ALA A 442 -9.77 16.31 0.85
N ASP A 443 -10.97 15.77 1.02
CA ASP A 443 -11.84 16.16 2.13
C ASP A 443 -11.30 15.68 3.49
N ILE A 444 -10.65 14.51 3.52
CA ILE A 444 -9.88 14.08 4.68
C ILE A 444 -8.73 15.06 4.95
N ALA A 445 -7.92 15.37 3.93
CA ALA A 445 -6.78 16.28 4.10
C ALA A 445 -7.17 17.69 4.59
N LYS A 446 -8.33 18.21 4.18
CA LYS A 446 -8.86 19.49 4.69
C LYS A 446 -9.18 19.46 6.19
N LYS A 447 -9.52 18.29 6.73
CA LYS A 447 -9.93 18.14 8.14
C LYS A 447 -8.76 17.86 9.06
N ILE A 448 -7.89 16.93 8.65
CA ILE A 448 -6.79 16.44 9.50
C ILE A 448 -5.40 16.93 9.04
N GLY A 449 -5.33 17.77 8.00
CA GLY A 449 -4.06 18.14 7.36
C GLY A 449 -3.52 17.04 6.45
N LEU A 450 -2.32 17.25 5.89
CA LEU A 450 -1.67 16.29 5.01
C LEU A 450 -1.33 14.99 5.76
N TYR A 451 -1.49 13.87 5.06
CA TYR A 451 -1.25 12.53 5.56
C TYR A 451 -0.61 11.65 4.48
N LYS A 452 -0.07 10.51 4.85
CA LYS A 452 0.53 9.57 3.91
C LYS A 452 -0.56 8.86 3.10
N THR A 453 -0.50 9.02 1.79
CA THR A 453 -1.41 8.37 0.83
C THR A 453 -0.86 7.06 0.28
N LEU A 454 0.45 6.81 0.45
CA LEU A 454 1.11 5.57 0.07
C LEU A 454 0.46 4.37 0.78
N GLY A 455 0.24 3.28 0.04
CA GLY A 455 -0.34 2.06 0.60
C GLY A 455 0.55 1.37 1.63
N TRP A 456 1.87 1.47 1.48
CA TRP A 456 2.88 1.06 2.46
C TRP A 456 3.37 2.29 3.22
N ALA A 457 2.57 2.78 4.16
CA ALA A 457 2.77 4.11 4.76
C ALA A 457 3.93 4.18 5.75
N ILE A 458 4.30 3.09 6.42
CA ILE A 458 5.38 3.02 7.38
C ILE A 458 6.62 2.47 6.68
N ASP A 459 7.70 3.25 6.63
CA ASP A 459 8.89 2.91 5.84
C ASP A 459 9.80 1.88 6.54
N THR A 460 9.42 0.62 6.44
CA THR A 460 10.22 -0.51 6.92
C THR A 460 11.51 -0.71 6.10
N TRP A 461 11.52 -0.27 4.83
CA TRP A 461 12.66 -0.45 3.95
C TRP A 461 13.85 0.39 4.37
N ALA A 462 13.62 1.66 4.74
CA ALA A 462 14.69 2.54 5.20
C ALA A 462 15.34 2.03 6.51
N LEU A 463 14.56 1.45 7.43
CA LEU A 463 15.08 0.83 8.65
C LEU A 463 15.81 -0.50 8.32
N ASN A 464 15.26 -1.32 7.42
CA ASN A 464 15.88 -2.59 7.03
C ASN A 464 17.23 -2.40 6.35
N GLU A 465 17.38 -1.31 5.59
CA GLU A 465 18.63 -0.92 4.91
C GLU A 465 19.53 0.00 5.77
N GLU A 466 19.20 0.16 7.08
CA GLU A 466 19.96 0.95 8.05
C GLU A 466 20.18 2.41 7.63
N ARG A 467 19.23 2.98 6.88
CA ARG A 467 19.26 4.40 6.47
C ARG A 467 18.57 5.31 7.47
N ILE A 468 17.71 4.75 8.32
CA ILE A 468 17.18 5.36 9.53
C ILE A 468 17.39 4.38 10.69
N ASN A 469 17.38 4.88 11.91
CA ASN A 469 17.43 4.05 13.11
C ASN A 469 16.01 3.76 13.65
N GLU A 470 15.94 2.97 14.72
CA GLU A 470 14.70 2.57 15.36
C GLU A 470 13.88 3.77 15.89
N GLU A 471 14.55 4.82 16.37
CA GLU A 471 13.89 6.03 16.89
C GLU A 471 13.17 6.79 15.79
N ILE A 472 13.85 7.07 14.69
CA ILE A 472 13.29 7.76 13.52
C ILE A 472 12.13 6.95 12.93
N PHE A 473 12.27 5.62 12.90
CA PHE A 473 11.20 4.72 12.44
C PHE A 473 9.97 4.80 13.36
N LEU A 474 10.15 4.79 14.69
CA LEU A 474 9.05 4.90 15.64
C LEU A 474 8.37 6.28 15.58
N ASP A 475 9.12 7.36 15.42
CA ASP A 475 8.57 8.70 15.24
C ASP A 475 7.68 8.79 13.99
N ASP A 476 8.17 8.27 12.86
CA ASP A 476 7.42 8.24 11.60
C ASP A 476 6.18 7.31 11.67
N THR A 477 6.31 6.20 12.44
CA THR A 477 5.21 5.29 12.74
C THR A 477 4.15 5.97 13.59
N ASN A 478 4.54 6.66 14.67
CA ASN A 478 3.64 7.41 15.54
C ASN A 478 2.89 8.51 14.77
N PHE A 479 3.59 9.24 13.89
CA PHE A 479 2.95 10.20 13.01
C PHE A 479 1.83 9.54 12.17
N THR A 480 2.10 8.38 11.60
CA THR A 480 1.15 7.64 10.76
C THR A 480 -0.06 7.19 11.58
N ILE A 481 0.18 6.56 12.74
CA ILE A 481 -0.90 6.09 13.66
C ILE A 481 -1.79 7.25 14.08
N ASN A 482 -1.21 8.40 14.46
CA ASN A 482 -1.98 9.56 14.90
C ASN A 482 -2.90 10.08 13.78
N LYS A 483 -2.44 10.10 12.53
CA LYS A 483 -3.30 10.46 11.39
C LYS A 483 -4.43 9.45 11.14
N GLU A 484 -4.17 8.17 11.32
CA GLU A 484 -5.20 7.12 11.22
C GLU A 484 -6.22 7.23 12.36
N ILE A 485 -5.79 7.56 13.58
CA ILE A 485 -6.66 7.86 14.72
C ILE A 485 -7.49 9.13 14.48
N GLU A 486 -6.92 10.17 13.87
CA GLU A 486 -7.67 11.37 13.50
C GLU A 486 -8.78 11.06 12.47
N MET A 487 -8.52 10.17 11.49
CA MET A 487 -9.53 9.68 10.55
C MET A 487 -10.66 8.92 11.29
N LEU A 488 -10.31 8.05 12.23
CA LEU A 488 -11.26 7.32 13.06
C LEU A 488 -12.10 8.27 13.92
N LYS A 489 -11.49 9.24 14.59
CA LYS A 489 -12.19 10.25 15.42
C LYS A 489 -13.16 11.09 14.59
N GLU A 490 -12.77 11.44 13.36
CA GLU A 490 -13.64 12.17 12.44
C GLU A 490 -14.90 11.37 12.11
N PHE A 491 -14.75 10.06 11.87
CA PHE A 491 -15.87 9.17 11.67
C PHE A 491 -16.73 9.02 12.95
N LEU A 492 -16.11 8.72 14.09
CA LEU A 492 -16.81 8.54 15.36
C LEU A 492 -17.60 9.79 15.80
N GLY A 493 -17.14 10.98 15.39
CA GLY A 493 -17.85 12.23 15.65
C GLY A 493 -19.09 12.44 14.79
N LYS A 494 -19.17 11.82 13.61
CA LYS A 494 -20.30 11.98 12.67
C LYS A 494 -21.29 10.85 12.71
N GLN A 495 -20.77 9.64 12.84
CA GLN A 495 -21.58 8.42 12.84
C GLN A 495 -22.51 8.32 11.61
N ASP A 496 -21.98 8.63 10.42
CA ASP A 496 -22.74 8.84 9.20
C ASP A 496 -22.69 7.67 8.20
N ALA A 497 -22.18 6.51 8.60
CA ALA A 497 -22.19 5.27 7.82
C ALA A 497 -22.65 4.09 8.68
N ARG A 498 -23.32 3.10 8.05
CA ARG A 498 -23.79 1.89 8.73
C ARG A 498 -22.78 0.76 8.73
N LEU A 499 -21.87 0.74 7.77
CA LEU A 499 -20.73 -0.15 7.74
C LEU A 499 -19.47 0.70 7.69
N TYR A 500 -18.61 0.51 8.67
CA TYR A 500 -17.29 1.15 8.70
C TYR A 500 -16.19 0.09 8.80
N ILE A 501 -15.18 0.21 7.97
CA ILE A 501 -14.02 -0.68 7.95
C ILE A 501 -12.77 0.18 7.92
N GLN A 502 -11.86 0.01 8.88
CA GLN A 502 -10.57 0.69 8.89
C GLN A 502 -9.46 -0.31 9.19
N LEU A 503 -8.39 -0.23 8.42
CA LEU A 503 -7.16 -0.97 8.68
C LEU A 503 -6.16 -0.10 9.43
N PHE A 504 -5.48 -0.72 10.42
CA PHE A 504 -4.28 -0.20 11.08
C PHE A 504 -3.14 -1.16 10.80
N GLU A 505 -2.07 -0.69 10.17
CA GLU A 505 -0.95 -1.55 9.75
C GLU A 505 0.25 -1.54 10.72
N PHE A 506 0.22 -0.70 11.76
CA PHE A 506 1.40 -0.47 12.59
C PHE A 506 1.83 -1.68 13.42
N THR A 507 0.90 -2.51 13.91
CA THR A 507 1.23 -3.71 14.67
C THR A 507 2.00 -4.72 13.81
N ASP A 508 1.65 -4.84 12.54
CA ASP A 508 2.37 -5.65 11.55
C ASP A 508 3.79 -5.10 11.33
N ARG A 509 3.92 -3.80 11.02
CA ARG A 509 5.20 -3.17 10.72
C ARG A 509 6.18 -3.20 11.90
N ILE A 510 5.66 -2.97 13.10
CA ILE A 510 6.46 -3.03 14.33
C ILE A 510 6.95 -4.46 14.60
N GLN A 511 6.10 -5.48 14.42
CA GLN A 511 6.51 -6.86 14.62
C GLN A 511 7.60 -7.29 13.64
N HIS A 512 7.48 -6.94 12.35
CA HIS A 512 8.56 -7.19 11.39
C HIS A 512 9.91 -6.67 11.86
N MET A 513 9.94 -5.44 12.43
CA MET A 513 11.20 -4.73 12.67
C MET A 513 11.76 -4.91 14.07
N PHE A 514 10.94 -5.20 15.09
CA PHE A 514 11.35 -5.20 16.49
C PHE A 514 11.40 -6.58 17.15
N TRP A 515 11.00 -7.62 16.45
CA TRP A 515 10.99 -8.99 17.02
C TRP A 515 12.36 -9.43 17.51
N ARG A 516 13.45 -9.09 16.81
CA ARG A 516 14.84 -9.41 17.15
C ARG A 516 15.25 -8.98 18.55
N PHE A 517 14.59 -8.00 19.15
CA PHE A 517 14.90 -7.51 20.48
C PHE A 517 14.27 -8.34 21.60
N ARG A 518 13.46 -9.35 21.28
CA ARG A 518 12.79 -10.26 22.22
C ARG A 518 13.41 -11.64 22.31
N GLU A 519 14.24 -12.01 21.33
CA GLU A 519 14.82 -13.35 21.24
C GLU A 519 16.34 -13.24 21.18
N GLU A 520 17.03 -13.64 22.29
CA GLU A 520 18.49 -13.55 22.39
C GLU A 520 19.23 -14.42 21.37
N ASP A 521 18.59 -15.49 20.87
CA ASP A 521 19.12 -16.37 19.84
C ASP A 521 18.83 -15.93 18.40
N HIS A 522 18.24 -14.74 18.21
CA HIS A 522 18.04 -14.18 16.87
C HIS A 522 19.37 -13.67 16.31
N PRO A 523 19.74 -13.98 15.04
CA PRO A 523 21.02 -13.57 14.46
C PRO A 523 21.26 -12.06 14.42
N ALA A 524 20.19 -11.26 14.42
CA ALA A 524 20.21 -9.79 14.49
C ALA A 524 19.94 -9.24 15.89
N TYR A 525 20.05 -10.05 16.95
CA TYR A 525 19.88 -9.59 18.32
C TYR A 525 21.00 -8.65 18.73
N ASP A 526 20.63 -7.52 19.30
CA ASP A 526 21.53 -6.54 19.89
C ASP A 526 21.11 -6.30 21.34
N ARG A 527 21.96 -6.66 22.27
CA ARG A 527 21.66 -6.62 23.72
C ARG A 527 21.41 -5.20 24.22
N GLU A 528 22.18 -4.22 23.77
CA GLU A 528 22.04 -2.84 24.20
C GLU A 528 20.73 -2.24 23.70
N LYS A 529 20.41 -2.47 22.42
CA LYS A 529 19.13 -2.03 21.83
C LYS A 529 17.94 -2.80 22.41
N ALA A 530 18.11 -4.08 22.76
CA ALA A 530 17.04 -4.89 23.35
C ALA A 530 16.57 -4.32 24.69
N GLU A 531 17.49 -3.83 25.55
CA GLU A 531 17.09 -3.14 26.80
C GLU A 531 16.16 -1.94 26.56
N LYS A 532 16.31 -1.28 25.43
CA LYS A 532 15.50 -0.10 25.05
C LYS A 532 14.20 -0.47 24.32
N TYR A 533 14.23 -1.50 23.47
CA TYR A 533 13.16 -1.75 22.48
C TYR A 533 12.40 -3.06 22.66
N LYS A 534 12.74 -3.91 23.66
CA LYS A 534 12.09 -5.21 23.88
C LYS A 534 10.57 -5.13 24.08
N ASP A 535 10.08 -4.03 24.63
CA ASP A 535 8.66 -3.84 24.95
C ASP A 535 7.87 -3.14 23.84
N VAL A 536 8.51 -2.67 22.75
CA VAL A 536 7.87 -1.88 21.68
C VAL A 536 6.71 -2.64 21.03
N ILE A 537 6.82 -3.95 20.81
CA ILE A 537 5.73 -4.78 20.29
C ILE A 537 4.56 -4.78 21.28
N PHE A 538 4.82 -4.97 22.56
CA PHE A 538 3.78 -4.96 23.59
C PHE A 538 3.09 -3.59 23.68
N GLU A 539 3.84 -2.50 23.66
CA GLU A 539 3.29 -1.15 23.66
C GLU A 539 2.45 -0.86 22.39
N SER A 540 2.81 -1.45 21.25
CA SER A 540 1.99 -1.34 20.05
C SER A 540 0.61 -2.01 20.20
N TYR A 541 0.55 -3.15 20.90
CA TYR A 541 -0.72 -3.81 21.20
C TYR A 541 -1.55 -3.03 22.22
N LYS A 542 -0.92 -2.42 23.23
CA LYS A 542 -1.61 -1.50 24.14
C LYS A 542 -2.20 -0.30 23.41
N LYS A 543 -1.44 0.25 22.44
CA LYS A 543 -1.94 1.33 21.60
C LYS A 543 -3.16 0.91 20.78
N MET A 544 -3.17 -0.34 20.29
CA MET A 544 -4.34 -0.88 19.60
C MET A 544 -5.52 -1.08 20.55
N ASP A 545 -5.28 -1.53 21.78
CA ASP A 545 -6.31 -1.65 22.81
C ASP A 545 -6.93 -0.28 23.17
N GLU A 546 -6.12 0.78 23.28
CA GLU A 546 -6.62 2.14 23.44
C GLU A 546 -7.55 2.57 22.29
N ILE A 547 -7.17 2.25 21.03
CA ILE A 547 -7.99 2.52 19.86
C ILE A 547 -9.32 1.77 19.95
N VAL A 548 -9.29 0.48 20.32
CA VAL A 548 -10.49 -0.34 20.52
C VAL A 548 -11.35 0.25 21.64
N GLY A 549 -10.76 0.66 22.77
CA GLY A 549 -11.45 1.31 23.86
C GLY A 549 -12.16 2.59 23.43
N MET A 550 -11.48 3.45 22.66
CA MET A 550 -12.07 4.68 22.09
C MET A 550 -13.30 4.39 21.21
N VAL A 551 -13.24 3.29 20.45
CA VAL A 551 -14.39 2.82 19.65
C VAL A 551 -15.52 2.35 20.56
N MET A 552 -15.20 1.46 21.52
CA MET A 552 -16.19 0.86 22.43
C MET A 552 -16.98 1.91 23.23
N GLU A 553 -16.34 3.02 23.61
CA GLU A 553 -17.00 4.14 24.28
C GLU A 553 -18.10 4.82 23.44
N LYS A 554 -18.09 4.64 22.13
CA LYS A 554 -19.05 5.24 21.20
C LYS A 554 -20.10 4.27 20.68
N LEU A 555 -19.98 2.97 21.03
CA LEU A 555 -20.95 1.97 20.60
C LEU A 555 -22.24 2.04 21.39
N ASP A 556 -23.35 1.78 20.72
CA ASP A 556 -24.65 1.50 21.34
C ASP A 556 -24.89 -0.04 21.40
N ASP A 557 -26.00 -0.42 22.03
CA ASP A 557 -26.38 -1.83 22.17
C ASP A 557 -26.73 -2.54 20.85
N LYS A 558 -26.80 -1.78 19.75
CA LYS A 558 -27.16 -2.28 18.42
C LYS A 558 -25.95 -2.40 17.50
N THR A 559 -24.82 -1.85 17.90
CA THR A 559 -23.60 -1.84 17.09
C THR A 559 -22.70 -3.02 17.43
N VAL A 560 -22.30 -3.79 16.42
CA VAL A 560 -21.35 -4.88 16.56
C VAL A 560 -19.97 -4.42 16.10
N LEU A 561 -19.00 -4.60 16.98
CA LEU A 561 -17.58 -4.38 16.70
C LEU A 561 -16.91 -5.73 16.47
N PHE A 562 -16.15 -5.80 15.38
CA PHE A 562 -15.18 -6.85 15.13
C PHE A 562 -13.79 -6.26 15.12
N VAL A 563 -12.86 -6.92 15.79
CA VAL A 563 -11.42 -6.66 15.73
C VAL A 563 -10.76 -7.93 15.25
N CYS A 564 -10.08 -7.88 14.12
CA CYS A 564 -9.46 -9.07 13.56
C CYS A 564 -8.12 -8.74 12.89
N SER A 565 -7.26 -9.74 12.83
CA SER A 565 -6.07 -9.72 11.98
C SER A 565 -6.16 -10.78 10.91
N ASP A 566 -5.42 -10.60 9.83
CA ASP A 566 -5.36 -11.56 8.72
C ASP A 566 -4.35 -12.69 8.95
N HIS A 567 -3.45 -12.53 9.90
CA HIS A 567 -2.43 -13.51 10.31
C HIS A 567 -1.84 -13.15 11.68
N GLY A 568 -1.06 -14.07 12.24
CA GLY A 568 -0.15 -13.84 13.34
C GLY A 568 1.28 -13.65 12.83
N PHE A 569 2.28 -13.81 13.72
CA PHE A 569 3.70 -13.62 13.44
C PHE A 569 4.56 -14.74 14.02
N ASN A 570 5.73 -14.95 13.40
CA ASN A 570 6.79 -15.79 13.94
C ASN A 570 8.17 -15.18 13.65
N SER A 571 9.17 -15.65 14.37
CA SER A 571 10.57 -15.26 14.19
C SER A 571 11.07 -15.61 12.79
N PHE A 572 11.90 -14.75 12.23
CA PHE A 572 12.61 -14.97 10.98
C PHE A 572 14.13 -14.98 11.23
N LYS A 573 14.68 -16.14 11.56
CA LYS A 573 16.10 -16.34 11.90
C LYS A 573 16.94 -16.77 10.72
N LYS A 574 16.37 -17.60 9.81
CA LYS A 574 17.07 -18.14 8.63
C LYS A 574 16.29 -17.97 7.35
N ALA A 575 16.93 -17.39 6.35
CA ALA A 575 16.43 -17.26 4.99
C ALA A 575 16.66 -18.57 4.19
N VAL A 576 15.62 -19.03 3.49
CA VAL A 576 15.65 -20.28 2.71
C VAL A 576 15.68 -19.97 1.23
N ASN A 577 16.71 -20.47 0.53
CA ASN A 577 16.95 -20.23 -0.90
C ASN A 577 16.43 -21.42 -1.74
N TYR A 578 15.13 -21.39 -2.07
CA TYR A 578 14.49 -22.51 -2.76
C TYR A 578 14.96 -22.72 -4.20
N ASN A 579 15.29 -21.65 -4.94
CA ASN A 579 15.86 -21.82 -6.27
C ASN A 579 17.23 -22.52 -6.22
N THR A 580 18.06 -22.19 -5.22
CA THR A 580 19.34 -22.88 -4.97
C THR A 580 19.10 -24.34 -4.59
N TRP A 581 18.08 -24.62 -3.79
CA TRP A 581 17.68 -25.99 -3.47
C TRP A 581 17.23 -26.77 -4.72
N LEU A 582 16.45 -26.14 -5.60
CA LEU A 582 16.00 -26.74 -6.87
C LEU A 582 17.19 -27.04 -7.80
N VAL A 583 18.18 -26.14 -7.88
CA VAL A 583 19.41 -26.38 -8.64
C VAL A 583 20.20 -27.55 -8.07
N LYS A 584 20.46 -27.59 -6.77
CA LYS A 584 21.21 -28.67 -6.11
C LYS A 584 20.53 -30.03 -6.22
N ASN A 585 19.19 -30.06 -6.31
CA ASN A 585 18.40 -31.28 -6.53
C ASN A 585 18.08 -31.60 -7.99
N LYS A 586 18.69 -30.88 -8.96
CA LYS A 586 18.53 -31.10 -10.41
C LYS A 586 17.11 -30.93 -10.93
N TYR A 587 16.33 -30.04 -10.30
CA TYR A 587 15.02 -29.60 -10.78
C TYR A 587 15.11 -28.30 -11.58
N MET A 588 16.15 -27.51 -11.35
CA MET A 588 16.46 -26.29 -12.09
C MET A 588 17.88 -26.41 -12.67
N THR A 589 18.05 -26.01 -13.92
CA THR A 589 19.30 -26.07 -14.67
C THR A 589 19.75 -24.67 -15.05
N LEU A 590 21.04 -24.39 -14.85
CA LEU A 590 21.63 -23.11 -15.21
C LEU A 590 22.54 -23.27 -16.43
N THR A 591 22.57 -22.26 -17.29
CA THR A 591 23.44 -22.23 -18.50
C THR A 591 24.88 -21.95 -18.17
N ASN A 592 25.13 -21.14 -17.12
CA ASN A 592 26.47 -20.79 -16.62
C ASN A 592 26.43 -20.68 -15.09
N GLU A 593 27.47 -21.16 -14.42
CA GLU A 593 27.59 -21.14 -12.95
C GLU A 593 27.92 -19.75 -12.38
N GLY A 594 28.09 -18.71 -13.20
CA GLY A 594 28.83 -17.51 -12.81
C GLY A 594 28.04 -16.24 -12.51
N ASP A 595 26.74 -16.15 -12.74
CA ASP A 595 26.01 -14.90 -12.51
C ASP A 595 25.00 -15.07 -11.35
N THR A 596 25.50 -14.88 -10.14
CA THR A 596 24.75 -14.85 -8.88
C THR A 596 24.46 -13.40 -8.47
N LYS A 597 24.25 -12.48 -9.44
CA LYS A 597 23.88 -11.10 -9.09
C LYS A 597 22.62 -11.10 -8.23
N GLU A 598 22.74 -10.48 -7.08
CA GLU A 598 21.59 -10.29 -6.18
C GLU A 598 20.50 -9.49 -6.89
N LYS A 599 19.27 -9.96 -6.73
CA LYS A 599 18.07 -9.28 -7.23
C LYS A 599 17.64 -8.19 -6.27
N THR A 600 17.12 -7.11 -6.83
CA THR A 600 16.54 -6.02 -6.07
C THR A 600 15.05 -5.87 -6.39
N LEU A 601 14.30 -5.21 -5.53
CA LEU A 601 12.88 -4.91 -5.80
C LEU A 601 12.71 -4.08 -7.09
N GLU A 602 13.70 -3.28 -7.49
CA GLU A 602 13.68 -2.53 -8.75
C GLU A 602 13.74 -3.44 -9.99
N ASP A 603 14.30 -4.64 -9.87
CA ASP A 603 14.36 -5.61 -10.97
C ASP A 603 12.96 -6.10 -11.38
N LEU A 604 11.97 -6.10 -10.46
CA LEU A 604 10.56 -6.37 -10.77
C LEU A 604 9.95 -5.34 -11.72
N PHE A 605 10.42 -4.08 -11.64
CA PHE A 605 9.93 -2.96 -12.43
C PHE A 605 10.83 -2.62 -13.61
N GLY A 606 11.96 -3.34 -13.74
CA GLY A 606 12.97 -3.16 -14.77
C GLY A 606 12.61 -3.80 -16.12
N ARG A 607 13.24 -3.31 -17.18
CA ARG A 607 13.24 -3.98 -18.49
C ARG A 607 14.57 -4.74 -18.59
N GLY A 608 14.56 -6.05 -18.35
CA GLY A 608 15.75 -6.89 -18.46
C GLY A 608 15.37 -8.37 -18.55
N GLN A 609 16.35 -9.22 -18.82
CA GLN A 609 16.18 -10.67 -18.68
C GLN A 609 16.13 -10.96 -17.17
N PHE A 610 14.96 -11.32 -16.68
CA PHE A 610 14.77 -11.62 -15.26
C PHE A 610 15.48 -12.91 -14.84
N TRP A 611 15.55 -13.88 -15.77
CA TRP A 611 16.20 -15.19 -15.60
C TRP A 611 17.34 -15.39 -16.61
N PRO A 612 18.44 -14.61 -16.61
CA PRO A 612 19.40 -14.63 -17.70
C PRO A 612 20.17 -15.95 -17.82
N ASN A 613 20.28 -16.72 -16.74
CA ASN A 613 21.12 -17.92 -16.65
C ASN A 613 20.34 -19.20 -16.49
N VAL A 614 19.01 -19.20 -16.66
CA VAL A 614 18.19 -20.40 -16.53
C VAL A 614 18.06 -21.08 -17.89
N ASP A 615 18.41 -22.36 -17.94
CA ASP A 615 18.13 -23.26 -19.07
C ASP A 615 16.70 -23.80 -18.89
N TRP A 616 15.73 -23.15 -19.53
CA TRP A 616 14.33 -23.49 -19.42
C TRP A 616 13.97 -24.83 -20.06
N ASP A 617 14.67 -25.27 -21.10
CA ASP A 617 14.41 -26.55 -21.77
C ASP A 617 14.71 -27.74 -20.84
N ASN A 618 15.68 -27.57 -19.91
CA ASN A 618 16.09 -28.57 -18.95
C ASN A 618 15.61 -28.28 -17.51
N THR A 619 14.96 -27.17 -17.26
CA THR A 619 14.40 -26.80 -15.95
C THR A 619 13.01 -27.39 -15.77
N LYS A 620 12.80 -28.17 -14.70
CA LYS A 620 11.53 -28.84 -14.37
C LYS A 620 10.66 -28.02 -13.42
N ALA A 621 11.27 -27.23 -12.52
CA ALA A 621 10.59 -26.43 -11.52
C ALA A 621 11.40 -25.19 -11.17
N TYR A 622 10.71 -24.12 -10.73
CA TYR A 622 11.30 -22.87 -10.29
C TYR A 622 10.45 -22.26 -9.17
N ALA A 623 11.08 -21.48 -8.28
CA ALA A 623 10.43 -20.78 -7.19
C ALA A 623 10.36 -19.27 -7.46
N LEU A 624 9.22 -18.66 -7.19
CA LEU A 624 8.98 -17.23 -7.30
C LEU A 624 7.86 -16.83 -6.34
N GLY A 625 7.95 -15.65 -5.71
CA GLY A 625 6.99 -15.22 -4.72
C GLY A 625 7.30 -15.71 -3.31
N LEU A 626 6.32 -15.67 -2.43
CA LEU A 626 6.50 -15.90 -0.99
C LEU A 626 6.26 -17.37 -0.60
N GLY A 627 7.05 -18.27 -1.19
CA GLY A 627 7.00 -19.71 -0.89
C GLY A 627 6.33 -20.56 -1.98
N ASP A 628 6.21 -20.02 -3.18
CA ASP A 628 5.55 -20.66 -4.32
C ASP A 628 6.53 -21.41 -5.22
N ILE A 629 6.21 -22.64 -5.59
CA ILE A 629 6.92 -23.42 -6.61
C ILE A 629 6.00 -23.69 -7.79
N TYR A 630 6.52 -23.42 -8.98
CA TYR A 630 5.88 -23.66 -10.26
C TYR A 630 6.58 -24.81 -10.99
N ILE A 631 5.82 -25.74 -11.52
CA ILE A 631 6.33 -26.77 -12.43
C ILE A 631 6.36 -26.19 -13.84
N ASN A 632 7.49 -26.33 -14.52
CA ASN A 632 7.67 -25.90 -15.91
C ASN A 632 6.93 -26.88 -16.85
N LEU A 633 5.61 -26.67 -16.95
CA LEU A 633 4.64 -27.61 -17.51
C LEU A 633 4.43 -27.41 -19.03
N GLN A 634 4.50 -28.46 -19.83
CA GLN A 634 4.22 -28.40 -21.27
C GLN A 634 2.77 -27.95 -21.52
N GLY A 635 2.60 -27.00 -22.44
CA GLY A 635 1.31 -26.45 -22.81
C GLY A 635 0.85 -25.27 -21.92
N ARG A 636 1.51 -25.02 -20.78
CA ARG A 636 1.28 -23.88 -19.89
C ARG A 636 2.41 -22.87 -19.99
N GLU A 637 3.64 -23.28 -19.67
CA GLU A 637 4.84 -22.45 -19.81
C GLU A 637 5.39 -22.45 -21.24
N ALA A 638 6.10 -21.36 -21.60
CA ALA A 638 6.67 -21.19 -22.94
C ALA A 638 7.64 -22.32 -23.34
N TYR A 639 8.49 -22.75 -22.40
CA TYR A 639 9.52 -23.79 -22.59
C TYR A 639 9.24 -24.98 -21.66
N GLY A 640 7.99 -25.39 -21.53
CA GLY A 640 7.58 -26.46 -20.62
C GLY A 640 8.38 -27.75 -20.81
N ALA A 641 9.10 -28.19 -19.79
CA ALA A 641 9.94 -29.38 -19.78
C ALA A 641 9.21 -30.64 -19.24
N VAL A 642 8.13 -30.44 -18.46
CA VAL A 642 7.40 -31.52 -17.77
C VAL A 642 6.09 -31.81 -18.48
N ARG A 643 5.83 -33.09 -18.80
CA ARG A 643 4.57 -33.52 -19.43
C ARG A 643 3.42 -33.49 -18.41
N PRO A 644 2.21 -33.06 -18.81
CA PRO A 644 1.01 -33.19 -18.01
C PRO A 644 0.70 -34.62 -17.59
N GLY A 645 -0.06 -34.76 -16.50
CA GLY A 645 -0.49 -36.07 -16.00
C GLY A 645 0.56 -36.77 -15.12
N LYS A 646 0.86 -38.04 -15.32
CA LYS A 646 1.67 -38.85 -14.40
C LYS A 646 3.06 -38.25 -14.09
N GLN A 647 3.74 -37.64 -15.05
CA GLN A 647 5.06 -37.04 -14.83
C GLN A 647 4.96 -35.81 -13.93
N TYR A 648 3.96 -34.96 -14.17
CA TYR A 648 3.67 -33.81 -13.38
C TYR A 648 3.35 -34.15 -11.92
N GLU A 649 2.44 -35.12 -11.71
CA GLU A 649 2.07 -35.57 -10.36
C GLU A 649 3.27 -36.15 -9.59
N LYS A 650 3.99 -37.08 -10.26
CA LYS A 650 5.18 -37.68 -9.65
C LYS A 650 6.24 -36.64 -9.25
N LEU A 651 6.44 -35.62 -10.08
CA LEU A 651 7.42 -34.59 -9.76
C LEU A 651 6.99 -33.72 -8.57
N ARG A 652 5.70 -33.38 -8.47
CA ARG A 652 5.16 -32.66 -7.31
C ARG A 652 5.32 -33.47 -6.03
N ASP A 653 5.00 -34.76 -6.07
CA ASP A 653 5.17 -35.67 -4.91
C ASP A 653 6.64 -35.78 -4.51
N GLU A 654 7.55 -35.96 -5.45
CA GLU A 654 8.98 -36.06 -5.21
C GLU A 654 9.56 -34.78 -4.59
N ILE A 655 9.18 -33.59 -5.06
CA ILE A 655 9.62 -32.30 -4.50
C ILE A 655 9.05 -32.13 -3.10
N LYS A 656 7.76 -32.42 -2.89
CA LYS A 656 7.11 -32.37 -1.58
C LYS A 656 7.81 -33.23 -0.55
N GLU A 657 7.99 -34.52 -0.86
CA GLU A 657 8.65 -35.48 0.05
C GLU A 657 10.07 -35.04 0.43
N LYS A 658 10.86 -34.58 -0.55
CA LYS A 658 12.24 -34.14 -0.29
C LYS A 658 12.31 -32.85 0.55
N LEU A 659 11.42 -31.89 0.30
CA LEU A 659 11.36 -30.66 1.09
C LEU A 659 10.92 -30.93 2.53
N GLU A 660 9.90 -31.75 2.74
CA GLU A 660 9.41 -32.12 4.07
C GLU A 660 10.40 -33.03 4.85
N ALA A 661 11.28 -33.74 4.14
CA ALA A 661 12.35 -34.54 4.73
C ALA A 661 13.64 -33.75 5.00
N TRP A 662 13.77 -32.53 4.42
CA TRP A 662 14.98 -31.75 4.53
C TRP A 662 15.25 -31.28 5.96
N VAL A 663 16.51 -31.44 6.42
CA VAL A 663 16.98 -31.07 7.73
C VAL A 663 18.10 -30.04 7.58
N ASP A 664 18.05 -28.97 8.33
CA ASP A 664 19.15 -28.02 8.49
C ASP A 664 20.31 -28.71 9.25
N ALA A 665 21.45 -28.83 8.60
CA ALA A 665 22.60 -29.53 9.15
C ALA A 665 23.23 -28.84 10.36
N GLU A 666 22.97 -27.54 10.56
CA GLU A 666 23.55 -26.80 11.69
C GLU A 666 22.81 -27.04 13.00
N ASN A 667 21.49 -27.17 12.98
CA ASN A 667 20.67 -27.25 14.17
C ASN A 667 19.77 -28.48 14.24
N GLY A 668 19.74 -29.32 13.22
CA GLY A 668 18.94 -30.55 13.18
C GLY A 668 17.43 -30.30 12.97
N GLN A 669 16.99 -29.05 12.73
CA GLN A 669 15.60 -28.71 12.54
C GLN A 669 15.19 -28.85 11.05
N LYS A 670 13.90 -28.95 10.80
CA LYS A 670 13.37 -28.93 9.44
C LYS A 670 13.00 -27.50 9.06
N PRO A 671 13.57 -26.92 8.00
CA PRO A 671 13.14 -25.62 7.49
C PRO A 671 11.68 -25.63 7.02
N VAL A 672 11.24 -26.71 6.41
CA VAL A 672 9.89 -26.86 5.86
C VAL A 672 9.05 -27.71 6.82
N ARG A 673 7.93 -27.16 7.26
CA ARG A 673 6.94 -27.86 8.07
C ARG A 673 6.03 -28.73 7.20
N ARG A 674 5.54 -28.18 6.09
CA ARG A 674 4.65 -28.83 5.15
C ARG A 674 4.77 -28.22 3.77
N VAL A 675 4.50 -29.01 2.75
CA VAL A 675 4.29 -28.53 1.37
C VAL A 675 2.88 -28.91 0.95
N TYR A 676 2.10 -27.92 0.55
CA TYR A 676 0.74 -28.14 0.05
C TYR A 676 0.74 -28.23 -1.46
N LYS A 677 -0.02 -29.17 -2.02
CA LYS A 677 -0.43 -29.10 -3.42
C LYS A 677 -1.52 -28.04 -3.56
N ARG A 678 -1.57 -27.32 -4.67
CA ARG A 678 -2.54 -26.23 -4.90
C ARG A 678 -4.01 -26.66 -4.68
N GLU A 679 -4.34 -27.90 -4.97
CA GLU A 679 -5.69 -28.46 -4.81
C GLU A 679 -6.09 -28.61 -3.33
N GLU A 680 -5.11 -28.67 -2.42
CA GLU A 680 -5.34 -28.72 -0.96
C GLU A 680 -5.69 -27.34 -0.41
N VAL A 681 -5.25 -26.25 -1.06
CA VAL A 681 -5.36 -24.87 -0.57
C VAL A 681 -6.37 -24.03 -1.36
N TYR A 682 -6.34 -24.13 -2.69
CA TYR A 682 -7.13 -23.27 -3.56
C TYR A 682 -8.37 -23.97 -4.10
N LYS A 683 -9.50 -23.23 -4.14
CA LYS A 683 -10.77 -23.66 -4.73
C LYS A 683 -11.13 -22.76 -5.91
N GLY A 684 -11.64 -23.33 -6.99
CA GLY A 684 -12.11 -22.56 -8.14
C GLY A 684 -11.01 -21.77 -8.86
N PHE A 685 -9.77 -22.22 -8.80
CA PHE A 685 -8.60 -21.54 -9.33
C PHE A 685 -8.39 -21.80 -10.83
N ASP A 686 -7.75 -20.83 -11.49
CA ASP A 686 -7.18 -21.06 -12.83
C ASP A 686 -5.79 -21.70 -12.69
N PRO A 687 -5.61 -22.95 -13.22
CA PRO A 687 -4.35 -23.69 -13.12
C PRO A 687 -3.18 -23.00 -13.84
N ASN A 688 -3.45 -22.02 -14.69
CA ASN A 688 -2.39 -21.26 -15.37
C ASN A 688 -1.73 -20.22 -14.47
N HIS A 689 -2.41 -19.76 -13.42
CA HIS A 689 -1.94 -18.65 -12.59
C HIS A 689 -1.41 -19.09 -11.24
N VAL A 690 -2.08 -20.01 -10.55
CA VAL A 690 -1.68 -20.43 -9.20
C VAL A 690 -0.41 -21.29 -9.20
N PRO A 691 0.40 -21.24 -8.12
CA PRO A 691 1.55 -22.14 -7.96
C PRO A 691 1.12 -23.61 -7.91
N ASP A 692 2.02 -24.52 -8.22
CA ASP A 692 1.77 -25.96 -8.19
C ASP A 692 1.96 -26.56 -6.80
N LEU A 693 2.91 -25.98 -6.03
CA LEU A 693 3.21 -26.30 -4.65
C LEU A 693 3.37 -25.01 -3.84
N ILE A 694 2.85 -25.02 -2.63
CA ILE A 694 2.95 -23.93 -1.65
C ILE A 694 3.76 -24.43 -0.47
N ILE A 695 4.88 -23.78 -0.19
CA ILE A 695 5.77 -24.13 0.90
C ILE A 695 5.31 -23.42 2.17
N ALA A 696 5.15 -24.18 3.24
CA ALA A 696 4.84 -23.69 4.57
C ALA A 696 6.04 -24.00 5.47
N ASN A 697 6.81 -22.98 5.82
CA ASN A 697 8.01 -23.11 6.65
C ASN A 697 7.69 -23.31 8.13
N ASN A 698 8.66 -23.81 8.85
CA ASN A 698 8.67 -23.87 10.28
C ASN A 698 9.03 -22.52 10.92
N ASN A 699 8.76 -22.38 12.22
CA ASN A 699 9.19 -21.23 12.99
C ASN A 699 10.71 -21.01 12.86
N GLY A 700 11.13 -19.77 12.71
CA GLY A 700 12.51 -19.37 12.51
C GLY A 700 12.99 -19.41 11.05
N TYR A 701 12.24 -20.01 10.14
CA TYR A 701 12.58 -20.10 8.71
C TYR A 701 11.57 -19.35 7.85
N ARG A 702 12.07 -18.71 6.80
CA ARG A 702 11.24 -18.00 5.83
C ARG A 702 11.92 -18.04 4.45
N VAL A 703 11.14 -18.04 3.38
CA VAL A 703 11.69 -17.88 2.03
C VAL A 703 12.57 -16.62 1.96
N SER A 704 13.74 -16.71 1.36
CA SER A 704 14.62 -15.54 1.17
C SER A 704 13.99 -14.51 0.23
N TRP A 705 14.33 -13.24 0.39
CA TRP A 705 13.97 -12.20 -0.57
C TRP A 705 14.52 -12.51 -1.95
N GLN A 706 15.74 -13.08 -2.03
CA GLN A 706 16.34 -13.47 -3.28
C GLN A 706 15.49 -14.51 -4.02
N THR A 707 15.04 -15.57 -3.35
CA THR A 707 14.12 -16.55 -3.96
C THR A 707 12.80 -15.90 -4.38
N SER A 708 12.22 -15.04 -3.52
CA SER A 708 10.96 -14.35 -3.84
C SER A 708 11.05 -13.51 -5.12
N LEU A 709 12.23 -12.95 -5.39
CA LEU A 709 12.56 -12.20 -6.59
C LEU A 709 13.17 -13.06 -7.72
N GLY A 710 13.17 -14.39 -7.61
CA GLY A 710 13.73 -15.27 -8.62
C GLY A 710 15.27 -15.38 -8.59
N GLY A 711 15.92 -14.90 -7.53
CA GLY A 711 17.37 -15.03 -7.34
C GLY A 711 17.79 -16.45 -7.00
N ILE A 712 19.08 -16.74 -7.21
CA ILE A 712 19.71 -18.05 -6.99
C ILE A 712 21.02 -17.83 -6.23
N PRO A 713 20.99 -17.47 -4.93
CA PRO A 713 22.19 -17.30 -4.14
C PRO A 713 22.93 -18.62 -3.93
N LYS A 714 24.18 -18.54 -3.49
CA LYS A 714 25.07 -19.70 -3.38
C LYS A 714 24.63 -20.69 -2.30
N ASP A 715 24.19 -20.15 -1.15
CA ASP A 715 23.90 -20.95 0.04
C ASP A 715 22.43 -21.36 0.09
N LEU A 716 22.14 -22.53 0.68
CA LEU A 716 20.78 -23.05 0.85
C LEU A 716 20.02 -22.30 1.94
N LEU A 717 20.72 -21.97 3.00
CA LEU A 717 20.24 -21.30 4.20
C LEU A 717 21.22 -20.19 4.57
N GLU A 718 20.70 -19.06 4.97
CA GLU A 718 21.47 -17.90 5.40
C GLU A 718 20.87 -17.34 6.69
N ASP A 719 21.74 -16.98 7.66
CA ASP A 719 21.29 -16.30 8.86
C ASP A 719 20.71 -14.93 8.53
N ASN A 720 19.53 -14.65 9.04
CA ASN A 720 18.89 -13.36 8.87
C ASN A 720 19.47 -12.33 9.84
N LYS A 721 20.43 -11.55 9.38
CA LYS A 721 21.05 -10.43 10.09
C LYS A 721 20.39 -9.07 9.79
N LYS A 722 19.29 -9.08 9.02
CA LYS A 722 18.54 -7.87 8.65
C LYS A 722 17.61 -7.43 9.78
N ASN A 723 17.23 -6.17 9.74
CA ASN A 723 16.27 -5.62 10.72
C ASN A 723 14.85 -6.17 10.55
N TRP A 724 14.50 -6.71 9.37
CA TRP A 724 13.26 -7.46 9.13
C TRP A 724 13.37 -8.83 9.82
N SER A 725 13.01 -8.90 11.08
CA SER A 725 13.37 -9.97 12.01
C SER A 725 12.25 -10.98 12.32
N ALA A 726 11.03 -10.69 11.92
CA ALA A 726 9.89 -11.58 12.00
C ALA A 726 9.04 -11.48 10.74
N ASP A 727 8.29 -12.52 10.46
CA ASP A 727 7.44 -12.57 9.29
C ASP A 727 6.22 -13.48 9.52
N HIS A 728 5.29 -13.43 8.61
CA HIS A 728 4.11 -14.29 8.51
C HIS A 728 4.04 -14.98 7.12
N CYS A 729 4.83 -14.48 6.16
CA CYS A 729 4.84 -15.01 4.79
C CYS A 729 5.60 -16.32 4.69
N SER A 730 5.13 -17.23 3.83
CA SER A 730 5.68 -18.58 3.64
C SER A 730 5.76 -19.46 4.90
N LEU A 731 5.06 -19.09 5.97
CA LEU A 731 4.95 -19.89 7.19
C LEU A 731 3.69 -20.75 7.17
N ASP A 732 3.73 -21.85 7.92
CA ASP A 732 2.55 -22.71 8.05
C ASP A 732 1.40 -21.94 8.71
N PRO A 733 0.17 -21.94 8.16
CA PRO A 733 -0.99 -21.26 8.73
C PRO A 733 -1.29 -21.67 10.18
N GLU A 734 -0.94 -22.89 10.59
CA GLU A 734 -1.16 -23.36 11.95
C GLU A 734 -0.30 -22.64 13.01
N ILE A 735 0.82 -22.05 12.60
CA ILE A 735 1.71 -21.32 13.50
C ILE A 735 1.62 -19.80 13.34
N THR A 736 0.80 -19.31 12.43
CA THR A 736 0.58 -17.88 12.15
C THR A 736 -0.90 -17.49 12.20
N LYS A 737 -1.68 -18.15 13.07
CA LYS A 737 -3.09 -17.83 13.25
C LYS A 737 -3.27 -16.37 13.68
N GLY A 738 -4.22 -15.68 13.04
CA GLY A 738 -4.65 -14.35 13.43
C GLY A 738 -5.56 -14.34 14.65
N ILE A 739 -6.07 -13.18 15.00
CA ILE A 739 -7.03 -12.98 16.09
C ILE A 739 -8.40 -12.58 15.55
N PHE A 740 -9.43 -12.90 16.31
CA PHE A 740 -10.80 -12.42 16.10
C PHE A 740 -11.45 -12.11 17.45
N LEU A 741 -11.85 -10.86 17.66
CA LEU A 741 -12.51 -10.38 18.87
C LEU A 741 -13.81 -9.67 18.48
N SER A 742 -14.83 -9.76 19.33
CA SER A 742 -16.10 -9.06 19.13
C SER A 742 -16.78 -8.72 20.45
N ASN A 743 -17.55 -7.65 20.45
CA ASN A 743 -18.48 -7.33 21.54
C ASN A 743 -19.76 -8.18 21.49
N MET A 744 -19.96 -8.97 20.44
CA MET A 744 -21.03 -9.96 20.30
C MET A 744 -20.44 -11.36 20.48
N LYS A 745 -21.16 -12.22 21.25
CA LYS A 745 -20.76 -13.61 21.40
C LYS A 745 -21.13 -14.40 20.14
N PHE A 746 -20.16 -15.20 19.67
CA PHE A 746 -20.33 -16.23 18.64
C PHE A 746 -20.02 -17.60 19.26
N ASP A 747 -20.85 -18.59 18.94
CA ASP A 747 -20.64 -19.97 19.41
C ASP A 747 -19.85 -20.77 18.37
N VAL A 748 -18.56 -20.41 18.24
CA VAL A 748 -17.63 -21.03 17.28
C VAL A 748 -16.31 -21.33 17.97
N ALA A 749 -15.75 -22.51 17.71
CA ALA A 749 -14.44 -22.91 18.23
C ALA A 749 -13.29 -22.27 17.41
N GLU A 750 -13.48 -22.16 16.10
CA GLU A 750 -12.53 -21.55 15.16
C GLU A 750 -13.27 -20.76 14.10
N ALA A 751 -12.74 -19.59 13.75
CA ALA A 751 -13.23 -18.74 12.68
C ALA A 751 -12.15 -18.61 11.58
N ASN A 752 -12.60 -18.51 10.34
CA ASN A 752 -11.76 -18.19 9.21
C ASN A 752 -12.04 -16.76 8.75
N ILE A 753 -11.03 -16.08 8.22
CA ILE A 753 -11.19 -14.70 7.74
C ILE A 753 -12.28 -14.57 6.65
N MET A 754 -12.56 -15.63 5.89
CA MET A 754 -13.64 -15.67 4.91
C MET A 754 -15.04 -15.66 5.55
N ASP A 755 -15.15 -16.11 6.81
CA ASP A 755 -16.42 -16.23 7.52
C ASP A 755 -16.98 -14.86 7.94
N ILE A 756 -16.11 -13.87 8.00
CA ILE A 756 -16.45 -12.51 8.36
C ILE A 756 -17.40 -11.88 7.34
N PHE A 757 -17.14 -12.09 6.05
CA PHE A 757 -17.95 -11.59 4.95
C PHE A 757 -19.43 -12.00 5.05
N PRO A 758 -19.81 -13.31 5.06
CA PRO A 758 -21.20 -13.71 5.15
C PRO A 758 -21.83 -13.34 6.51
N THR A 759 -21.02 -13.29 7.57
CA THR A 759 -21.50 -12.88 8.89
C THR A 759 -21.95 -11.42 8.89
N ILE A 760 -21.18 -10.51 8.28
CA ILE A 760 -21.56 -9.11 8.14
C ILE A 760 -22.84 -8.98 7.29
N LEU A 761 -22.90 -9.67 6.14
CA LEU A 761 -24.06 -9.62 5.27
C LEU A 761 -25.32 -10.05 6.01
N GLN A 762 -25.26 -11.14 6.80
CA GLN A 762 -26.37 -11.58 7.63
C GLN A 762 -26.75 -10.54 8.67
N LEU A 763 -25.79 -9.95 9.36
CA LEU A 763 -26.02 -8.90 10.36
C LEU A 763 -26.67 -7.64 9.76
N LEU A 764 -26.37 -7.37 8.49
CA LEU A 764 -26.98 -6.26 7.73
C LEU A 764 -28.30 -6.63 7.04
N ASN A 765 -28.77 -7.87 7.19
CA ASN A 765 -29.95 -8.44 6.50
C ASN A 765 -29.81 -8.42 4.97
N ILE A 766 -28.59 -8.62 4.46
CA ILE A 766 -28.26 -8.75 3.04
C ILE A 766 -28.21 -10.24 2.70
N PRO A 767 -28.81 -10.69 1.58
CA PRO A 767 -28.68 -12.06 1.15
C PRO A 767 -27.22 -12.47 0.90
N VAL A 768 -26.83 -13.59 1.47
CA VAL A 768 -25.48 -14.14 1.30
C VAL A 768 -25.39 -14.83 -0.06
N PRO A 769 -24.42 -14.48 -0.95
CA PRO A 769 -24.28 -15.16 -2.25
C PRO A 769 -23.90 -16.64 -2.10
N ASP A 770 -24.39 -17.49 -3.02
CA ASP A 770 -24.15 -18.95 -2.99
C ASP A 770 -22.69 -19.33 -3.36
N ASP A 771 -21.93 -18.45 -4.04
CA ASP A 771 -20.62 -18.75 -4.60
C ASP A 771 -19.43 -18.41 -3.68
N ILE A 772 -19.69 -18.08 -2.42
CA ILE A 772 -18.69 -17.84 -1.40
C ILE A 772 -18.20 -19.13 -0.73
N ASP A 773 -17.05 -19.07 -0.06
CA ASP A 773 -16.46 -20.20 0.66
C ASP A 773 -16.55 -20.05 2.19
N GLY A 774 -16.76 -18.84 2.68
CA GLY A 774 -16.96 -18.53 4.09
C GLY A 774 -18.32 -18.99 4.61
N LYS A 775 -18.42 -19.15 5.93
CA LYS A 775 -19.63 -19.55 6.66
C LYS A 775 -20.05 -18.45 7.59
N VAL A 776 -21.35 -18.30 7.81
CA VAL A 776 -21.87 -17.39 8.82
C VAL A 776 -21.48 -17.90 10.22
N LEU A 777 -20.84 -17.05 11.00
CA LEU A 777 -20.56 -17.30 12.42
C LEU A 777 -21.90 -17.21 13.20
N LYS A 778 -22.15 -18.17 14.09
CA LYS A 778 -23.41 -18.27 14.86
C LYS A 778 -23.22 -17.94 16.33
#